data_d3abdc78f09b82071b4ef06055b326ae
#
_entry.id   d3abdc78f09b82071b4ef06055b326ae
#
_cell.length_a   1.000
_cell.length_b   1.000
_cell.length_c   1.000
_cell.angle_alpha   90.00
_cell.angle_beta   90.00
_cell.angle_gamma   90.00
#
_symmetry.space_group_name_H-M   'P 1'
#
loop_
_entity.id
_entity.type
_entity.pdbx_description
1 polymer ?
#
loop_
_entity_poly.entity_id
_entity_poly.type
_entity_poly.pdbx_seq_one_letter_code
_entity_poly.pdbx_strand_id
1 'polypeptide(L)'
;MTQLVLPPVLIGPILRRVDERSVSVFIATSAPASVRLSVYDGIVDAASPPAEHVGADAETTAFGARFHATVITARITGDTVLMPGHRYSYDLRIALAGSQPQSLKDLGLLKDSTLDGYGTLVTDAEIDDAIKAKNAALEGALKSMQPTLAQRNAKVDVCAIGYADGQLPSFVTCPDTLAELVMAHASCRKPHGDGNPALQYVDDLIDDLHSADAGHPHMLFLTGDQIYADDVAAALLPGLNTLGIALLSSDGAGVEQVPSSTDNAVAVAPKDGQPVNVNTMVLPAGFRQRLLGSAGFTSESAACHLIGFGEWLAMYCIAWNPQLWPVLALADTALANLSNELKARFQVDASHSPDNAERVLGRPSPEAPDSVVTALYGAPAENAEALLAAMQGFLGAKAQLDRFRREVPKVRRLLANVPTYMIGDDHEVSDDWFMTGAIRTRTTGNLFGKALLRNAMSAYAVCQAWGNEPVRWAGDADRKALLAGISGMYPSTWQGGLPVPAACDAIDLALGLGPTLEPKFDFSFTVDGPMHRVRVLDTRTRRLYSTAYASPGLLTPQALDTQLPAETLPDGHVLIVVSPAPVFGPAVMNELGGVFAANEYDIASFARSISSQSQEQSVTGLNNGRPLGSQFYDAEHWSAHPAAFERLLERLSHYPRVVVLGGDVHYAAAYAMDWSGAGRNSRIVHFTSSAASNGWFGTVRNLMLLNGMSVGLQRIGMPMTRLGWNNTLPPVVDDVSNEPPLPRIRVQTGPVLLSNELFQHRHPLTRAPEWLWRANPIVDVRAPADRPVAARSVGVDTELPAGADAVHHYGDLAAAHVLGLDSVAIARGLQFLNNAGVIRFAAGADGTHVSQSLLSLRARTEPNEKAAAYILHDTLIEPVPLAVPTTIGPDR
;
A
#
# COMPACT_ATOMS: atom_id res chain seq x y z
N MET A 1 27.83 11.01 -19.17
CA MET A 1 27.37 11.14 -17.77
C MET A 1 28.42 10.57 -16.85
N THR A 2 28.73 11.21 -15.73
CA THR A 2 29.61 10.64 -14.70
C THR A 2 28.91 9.37 -14.17
N GLN A 3 29.59 8.25 -14.15
CA GLN A 3 29.05 7.00 -13.65
C GLN A 3 28.63 7.15 -12.17
N LEU A 4 27.41 6.81 -11.86
CA LEU A 4 26.84 6.90 -10.53
C LEU A 4 27.56 5.92 -9.59
N VAL A 5 28.08 6.41 -8.47
CA VAL A 5 28.66 5.56 -7.44
C VAL A 5 27.55 4.97 -6.58
N LEU A 6 27.35 3.66 -6.66
CA LEU A 6 26.37 2.93 -5.87
C LEU A 6 27.00 2.38 -4.59
N PRO A 7 26.28 2.37 -3.46
CA PRO A 7 26.76 1.69 -2.25
C PRO A 7 26.84 0.17 -2.47
N PRO A 8 27.69 -0.54 -1.71
CA PRO A 8 27.79 -2.01 -1.78
C PRO A 8 26.45 -2.72 -1.59
N VAL A 9 25.66 -2.27 -0.61
CA VAL A 9 24.31 -2.78 -0.31
C VAL A 9 23.27 -1.80 -0.85
N LEU A 10 22.42 -2.27 -1.76
CA LEU A 10 21.34 -1.49 -2.36
C LEU A 10 20.05 -1.59 -1.57
N ILE A 11 19.70 -2.78 -1.06
CA ILE A 11 18.54 -3.03 -0.20
C ILE A 11 18.94 -3.99 0.91
N GLY A 12 18.48 -3.70 2.12
CA GLY A 12 18.61 -4.59 3.25
C GLY A 12 19.78 -4.28 4.21
N PRO A 13 20.11 -5.27 5.09
CA PRO A 13 19.42 -6.56 5.22
C PRO A 13 17.94 -6.40 5.60
N ILE A 14 17.09 -7.25 5.05
CA ILE A 14 15.69 -7.37 5.47
C ILE A 14 15.51 -8.78 6.04
N LEU A 15 15.16 -8.88 7.32
CA LEU A 15 14.80 -10.15 7.92
C LEU A 15 13.45 -10.59 7.35
N ARG A 16 13.46 -11.75 6.73
CA ARG A 16 12.30 -12.30 6.04
C ARG A 16 11.68 -13.42 6.88
N ARG A 17 11.48 -14.58 6.30
CA ARG A 17 10.87 -15.70 6.99
C ARG A 17 11.74 -16.23 8.13
N VAL A 18 11.14 -16.30 9.31
CA VAL A 18 11.69 -17.00 10.48
C VAL A 18 10.66 -18.03 10.91
N ASP A 19 11.10 -19.25 11.09
CA ASP A 19 10.34 -20.35 11.68
C ASP A 19 11.23 -21.15 12.66
N GLU A 20 10.68 -22.18 13.29
CA GLU A 20 11.42 -22.97 14.30
C GLU A 20 12.75 -23.56 13.80
N ARG A 21 12.92 -23.67 12.48
CA ARG A 21 14.07 -24.35 11.84
C ARG A 21 14.79 -23.52 10.79
N SER A 22 14.37 -22.31 10.55
CA SER A 22 15.03 -21.49 9.54
C SER A 22 14.96 -20.00 9.82
N VAL A 23 16.01 -19.31 9.37
CA VAL A 23 16.12 -17.84 9.35
C VAL A 23 16.48 -17.42 7.94
N SER A 24 15.70 -16.53 7.34
CA SER A 24 15.92 -16.04 5.98
C SER A 24 16.12 -14.54 5.97
N VAL A 25 17.11 -14.08 5.22
CA VAL A 25 17.43 -12.66 5.06
C VAL A 25 17.52 -12.32 3.58
N PHE A 26 16.82 -11.27 3.16
CA PHE A 26 16.93 -10.69 1.82
C PHE A 26 18.01 -9.60 1.81
N ILE A 27 18.83 -9.61 0.74
CA ILE A 27 19.80 -8.56 0.49
C ILE A 27 19.95 -8.33 -1.02
N ALA A 28 20.12 -7.07 -1.42
CA ALA A 28 20.51 -6.68 -2.77
C ALA A 28 21.82 -5.89 -2.75
N THR A 29 22.73 -6.20 -3.69
CA THR A 29 24.08 -5.64 -3.80
C THR A 29 24.30 -4.99 -5.18
N SER A 30 25.24 -4.04 -5.25
CA SER A 30 25.60 -3.34 -6.49
C SER A 30 26.54 -4.10 -7.42
N ALA A 31 27.01 -5.28 -7.01
CA ALA A 31 27.84 -6.17 -7.79
C ALA A 31 27.54 -7.63 -7.39
N PRO A 32 27.93 -8.64 -8.21
CA PRO A 32 27.83 -10.04 -7.81
C PRO A 32 28.51 -10.25 -6.46
N ALA A 33 27.89 -11.03 -5.59
CA ALA A 33 28.40 -11.27 -4.25
C ALA A 33 28.13 -12.69 -3.77
N SER A 34 29.11 -13.25 -3.04
CA SER A 34 28.90 -14.36 -2.13
C SER A 34 28.48 -13.80 -0.78
N VAL A 35 27.43 -14.33 -0.20
CA VAL A 35 26.86 -13.87 1.08
C VAL A 35 26.82 -15.04 2.05
N ARG A 36 27.39 -14.86 3.25
CA ARG A 36 27.24 -15.78 4.37
C ARG A 36 26.35 -15.16 5.44
N LEU A 37 25.30 -15.87 5.83
CA LEU A 37 24.46 -15.59 6.99
C LEU A 37 24.95 -16.42 8.17
N SER A 38 25.19 -15.76 9.31
CA SER A 38 25.50 -16.39 10.60
C SER A 38 24.48 -15.94 11.62
N VAL A 39 23.84 -16.87 12.32
CA VAL A 39 22.84 -16.60 13.37
C VAL A 39 23.47 -16.98 14.72
N TYR A 40 23.23 -16.16 15.72
CA TYR A 40 23.80 -16.28 17.06
C TYR A 40 22.71 -16.23 18.11
N ASP A 41 22.97 -16.85 19.27
CA ASP A 41 22.08 -16.82 20.42
C ASP A 41 22.17 -15.46 21.15
N GLY A 42 21.03 -14.90 21.53
CA GLY A 42 20.92 -13.67 22.29
C GLY A 42 21.26 -12.39 21.52
N ILE A 43 21.49 -11.31 22.28
CA ILE A 43 21.96 -10.01 21.78
C ILE A 43 23.49 -10.07 21.66
N VAL A 44 24.02 -9.73 20.48
CA VAL A 44 25.43 -9.92 20.15
C VAL A 44 26.11 -8.63 19.72
N ASP A 45 27.28 -8.34 20.33
CA ASP A 45 28.22 -7.33 19.82
C ASP A 45 29.05 -7.92 18.68
N ALA A 46 29.07 -7.24 17.54
CA ALA A 46 29.80 -7.68 16.35
C ALA A 46 31.32 -7.77 16.52
N ALA A 47 31.87 -7.16 17.56
CA ALA A 47 33.32 -7.25 17.86
C ALA A 47 33.73 -8.59 18.49
N SER A 48 32.79 -9.29 19.14
CA SER A 48 33.05 -10.54 19.86
C SER A 48 31.84 -11.50 19.76
N PRO A 49 31.49 -11.95 18.56
CA PRO A 49 30.37 -12.86 18.38
C PRO A 49 30.65 -14.21 19.06
N PRO A 50 29.64 -14.83 19.69
CA PRO A 50 29.75 -16.18 20.23
C PRO A 50 29.87 -17.21 19.10
N ALA A 51 29.84 -18.50 19.45
CA ALA A 51 29.74 -19.56 18.47
C ALA A 51 28.46 -19.41 17.63
N GLU A 52 28.56 -19.62 16.32
CA GLU A 52 27.46 -19.60 15.40
C GLU A 52 26.46 -20.69 15.79
N HIS A 53 25.16 -20.31 15.93
CA HIS A 53 24.07 -21.26 16.18
C HIS A 53 23.72 -22.03 14.89
N VAL A 54 23.56 -21.29 13.78
CA VAL A 54 23.33 -21.82 12.45
C VAL A 54 23.80 -20.82 11.39
N GLY A 55 24.25 -21.30 10.25
CA GLY A 55 24.69 -20.44 9.14
C GLY A 55 24.38 -21.05 7.78
N ALA A 56 24.52 -20.21 6.75
CA ALA A 56 24.35 -20.59 5.35
C ALA A 56 25.19 -19.69 4.44
N ASP A 57 25.47 -20.20 3.25
CA ASP A 57 26.11 -19.43 2.17
C ASP A 57 25.18 -19.37 0.96
N ALA A 58 25.17 -18.26 0.23
CA ALA A 58 24.42 -18.07 -1.00
C ALA A 58 25.13 -17.11 -1.95
N GLU A 59 24.92 -17.33 -3.25
CA GLU A 59 25.31 -16.38 -4.28
C GLU A 59 24.15 -15.48 -4.65
N THR A 60 24.44 -14.22 -5.00
CA THR A 60 23.41 -13.31 -5.51
C THR A 60 23.11 -13.61 -6.97
N THR A 61 21.83 -13.45 -7.36
CA THR A 61 21.36 -13.54 -8.74
C THR A 61 21.29 -12.13 -9.34
N ALA A 62 21.78 -11.98 -10.58
CA ALA A 62 21.72 -10.70 -11.28
C ALA A 62 20.30 -10.46 -11.84
N PHE A 63 19.76 -9.27 -11.62
CA PHE A 63 18.53 -8.74 -12.21
C PHE A 63 18.79 -7.45 -13.00
N GLY A 64 20.03 -7.15 -13.24
CA GLY A 64 20.61 -6.03 -13.96
C GLY A 64 22.11 -6.08 -13.81
N ALA A 65 22.86 -5.28 -14.54
CA ALA A 65 24.33 -5.30 -14.47
C ALA A 65 24.87 -4.89 -13.08
N ARG A 66 24.11 -4.08 -12.36
CA ARG A 66 24.47 -3.55 -11.03
C ARG A 66 23.33 -3.69 -10.01
N PHE A 67 22.44 -4.66 -10.20
CA PHE A 67 21.46 -5.06 -9.20
C PHE A 67 21.48 -6.58 -9.07
N HIS A 68 21.99 -7.05 -7.95
CA HIS A 68 22.13 -8.47 -7.63
C HIS A 68 21.45 -8.75 -6.30
N ALA A 69 20.59 -9.75 -6.21
CA ALA A 69 19.85 -10.03 -4.99
C ALA A 69 19.84 -11.51 -4.64
N THR A 70 19.65 -11.80 -3.37
CA THR A 70 19.43 -13.16 -2.85
C THR A 70 18.56 -13.14 -1.61
N VAL A 71 17.85 -14.23 -1.37
CA VAL A 71 17.25 -14.58 -0.08
C VAL A 71 18.05 -15.74 0.48
N ILE A 72 18.96 -15.44 1.40
CA ILE A 72 19.76 -16.47 2.05
C ILE A 72 18.99 -17.07 3.22
N THR A 73 18.94 -18.40 3.31
CA THR A 73 18.20 -19.13 4.34
C THR A 73 19.13 -20.07 5.10
N ALA A 74 19.39 -19.77 6.36
CA ALA A 74 20.07 -20.67 7.29
C ALA A 74 19.06 -21.67 7.84
N ARG A 75 19.37 -22.97 7.72
CA ARG A 75 18.47 -24.05 8.15
C ARG A 75 19.13 -24.90 9.23
N ILE A 76 18.39 -25.11 10.30
CA ILE A 76 18.79 -26.00 11.37
C ILE A 76 18.47 -27.45 10.95
N THR A 77 19.47 -28.30 11.08
CA THR A 77 19.36 -29.75 10.83
C THR A 77 19.49 -30.52 12.13
N GLY A 78 18.81 -31.68 12.23
CA GLY A 78 18.80 -32.51 13.44
C GLY A 78 17.67 -32.13 14.40
N ASP A 79 17.87 -32.39 15.68
CA ASP A 79 16.84 -32.23 16.73
C ASP A 79 16.81 -30.85 17.37
N THR A 80 17.80 -29.99 17.07
CA THR A 80 17.84 -28.61 17.56
C THR A 80 16.81 -27.76 16.81
N VAL A 81 16.18 -26.78 17.50
CA VAL A 81 15.25 -25.79 16.93
C VAL A 81 15.54 -24.44 17.56
N LEU A 82 15.08 -23.38 16.93
CA LEU A 82 15.01 -22.07 17.55
C LEU A 82 13.98 -22.12 18.68
N MET A 83 14.35 -21.67 19.86
CA MET A 83 13.45 -21.70 21.01
C MET A 83 12.35 -20.65 20.85
N PRO A 84 11.08 -20.97 21.15
CA PRO A 84 9.97 -20.01 21.11
C PRO A 84 10.20 -18.85 22.08
N GLY A 85 9.81 -17.63 21.68
CA GLY A 85 9.92 -16.42 22.50
C GLY A 85 11.37 -16.02 22.84
N HIS A 86 12.37 -16.58 22.14
CA HIS A 86 13.78 -16.37 22.42
C HIS A 86 14.42 -15.42 21.40
N ARG A 87 15.38 -14.66 21.85
CA ARG A 87 16.11 -13.69 21.01
C ARG A 87 17.32 -14.30 20.37
N TYR A 88 17.49 -13.99 19.08
CA TYR A 88 18.65 -14.30 18.27
C TYR A 88 19.16 -13.06 17.54
N SER A 89 20.45 -13.01 17.27
CA SER A 89 21.08 -12.00 16.41
C SER A 89 21.65 -12.63 15.16
N TYR A 90 21.90 -11.82 14.13
CA TYR A 90 22.56 -12.32 12.92
C TYR A 90 23.54 -11.31 12.33
N ASP A 91 24.55 -11.85 11.63
CA ASP A 91 25.49 -11.07 10.79
C ASP A 91 25.45 -11.57 9.35
N LEU A 92 25.73 -10.68 8.42
CA LEU A 92 26.01 -11.00 7.02
C LEU A 92 27.46 -10.66 6.70
N ARG A 93 28.17 -11.62 6.12
CA ARG A 93 29.46 -11.37 5.49
C ARG A 93 29.30 -11.39 3.99
N ILE A 94 29.60 -10.27 3.33
CA ILE A 94 29.36 -10.03 1.93
C ILE A 94 30.69 -9.88 1.22
N ALA A 95 31.01 -10.79 0.31
CA ALA A 95 32.16 -10.72 -0.57
C ALA A 95 31.68 -10.28 -1.96
N LEU A 96 31.78 -8.99 -2.27
CA LEU A 96 31.58 -8.52 -3.62
C LEU A 96 32.67 -9.03 -4.55
N ALA A 97 32.35 -9.24 -5.83
CA ALA A 97 33.32 -9.74 -6.81
C ALA A 97 34.62 -8.94 -6.80
N GLY A 98 35.72 -9.62 -6.53
CA GLY A 98 37.05 -9.03 -6.44
C GLY A 98 37.39 -8.33 -5.12
N SER A 99 36.55 -8.41 -4.08
CA SER A 99 36.77 -7.84 -2.76
C SER A 99 36.89 -8.91 -1.67
N GLN A 100 37.47 -8.52 -0.53
CA GLN A 100 37.45 -9.36 0.68
C GLN A 100 36.04 -9.31 1.31
N PRO A 101 35.61 -10.41 1.98
CA PRO A 101 34.35 -10.42 2.71
C PRO A 101 34.29 -9.33 3.77
N GLN A 102 33.21 -8.58 3.78
CA GLN A 102 32.91 -7.50 4.73
C GLN A 102 31.69 -7.89 5.58
N SER A 103 31.80 -7.74 6.91
CA SER A 103 30.68 -7.90 7.83
C SER A 103 29.76 -6.65 7.79
N LEU A 104 28.59 -6.71 8.43
CA LEU A 104 27.73 -5.54 8.62
C LEU A 104 28.48 -4.40 9.35
N LYS A 105 29.38 -4.73 10.26
CA LYS A 105 30.27 -3.77 10.93
C LYS A 105 31.27 -3.13 9.97
N ASP A 106 31.91 -3.92 9.13
CA ASP A 106 32.91 -3.41 8.16
C ASP A 106 32.27 -2.52 7.11
N LEU A 107 31.00 -2.76 6.78
CA LEU A 107 30.18 -1.93 5.90
C LEU A 107 29.68 -0.64 6.59
N GLY A 108 29.97 -0.44 7.87
CA GLY A 108 29.55 0.74 8.65
C GLY A 108 28.06 0.77 8.99
N LEU A 109 27.35 -0.36 8.87
CA LEU A 109 25.90 -0.43 9.08
C LEU A 109 25.52 -0.52 10.56
N LEU A 110 26.45 -0.85 11.45
CA LEU A 110 26.25 -0.97 12.90
C LEU A 110 26.64 0.28 13.67
N LYS A 111 26.69 1.43 13.00
CA LYS A 111 27.04 2.71 13.61
C LYS A 111 26.18 3.82 13.06
N ASP A 112 25.76 4.72 13.94
CA ASP A 112 25.07 5.94 13.54
C ASP A 112 25.93 6.79 12.62
N SER A 113 25.30 7.38 11.64
CA SER A 113 25.94 8.25 10.66
C SER A 113 25.01 9.37 10.23
N THR A 114 25.51 10.26 9.39
CA THR A 114 24.70 11.34 8.82
C THR A 114 24.89 11.39 7.31
N LEU A 115 23.82 11.63 6.59
CA LEU A 115 23.83 11.87 5.14
C LEU A 115 23.56 13.35 4.87
N ASP A 116 24.18 13.87 3.83
CA ASP A 116 23.87 15.22 3.38
C ASP A 116 22.42 15.31 2.90
N GLY A 117 21.81 16.46 3.15
CA GLY A 117 20.46 16.76 2.66
C GLY A 117 20.41 16.92 1.15
N TYR A 118 19.21 17.13 0.63
CA TYR A 118 19.04 17.57 -0.76
C TYR A 118 19.67 18.92 -0.99
N GLY A 119 20.27 19.11 -2.16
CA GLY A 119 20.52 20.45 -2.69
C GLY A 119 19.18 21.20 -2.86
N THR A 120 19.18 22.52 -2.61
CA THR A 120 18.01 23.37 -2.87
C THR A 120 17.85 23.59 -4.37
N LEU A 121 16.70 23.26 -4.92
CA LEU A 121 16.34 23.58 -6.32
C LEU A 121 15.90 25.02 -6.52
N VAL A 122 15.37 25.62 -5.47
CA VAL A 122 14.82 26.98 -5.44
C VAL A 122 15.23 27.60 -4.12
N THR A 123 15.68 28.84 -4.11
CA THR A 123 16.03 29.51 -2.87
C THR A 123 14.78 29.82 -2.05
N ASP A 124 14.91 29.85 -0.73
CA ASP A 124 13.81 30.18 0.18
C ASP A 124 13.16 31.52 -0.19
N ALA A 125 13.96 32.50 -0.63
CA ALA A 125 13.48 33.81 -1.08
C ALA A 125 12.60 33.72 -2.33
N GLU A 126 12.95 32.87 -3.31
CA GLU A 126 12.15 32.69 -4.53
C GLU A 126 10.82 32.01 -4.27
N ILE A 127 10.77 31.10 -3.29
CA ILE A 127 9.52 30.48 -2.87
C ILE A 127 8.69 31.47 -2.05
N ASP A 128 9.28 32.16 -1.11
CA ASP A 128 8.61 33.18 -0.30
C ASP A 128 8.03 34.31 -1.17
N ASP A 129 8.73 34.75 -2.19
CA ASP A 129 8.24 35.77 -3.12
C ASP A 129 7.09 35.24 -4.01
N ALA A 130 7.17 34.02 -4.46
CA ALA A 130 6.06 33.35 -5.20
C ALA A 130 4.82 33.16 -4.33
N ILE A 131 5.01 32.84 -3.04
CA ILE A 131 3.92 32.67 -2.06
C ILE A 131 3.33 34.02 -1.64
N LYS A 132 4.13 35.02 -1.34
CA LYS A 132 3.70 36.38 -0.91
C LYS A 132 2.88 37.10 -1.97
N ALA A 133 3.15 36.81 -3.24
CA ALA A 133 2.48 37.48 -4.35
C ALA A 133 0.98 37.19 -4.46
N LYS A 134 0.42 36.17 -3.79
CA LYS A 134 -0.92 35.69 -4.10
C LYS A 134 -1.96 35.53 -3.00
N ASN A 135 -1.64 35.34 -1.74
CA ASN A 135 -2.68 35.29 -0.69
C ASN A 135 -2.13 34.99 0.73
N ALA A 136 -2.45 35.81 1.71
CA ALA A 136 -2.04 35.62 3.11
C ALA A 136 -2.62 34.34 3.74
N ALA A 137 -3.81 33.89 3.30
CA ALA A 137 -4.42 32.65 3.75
C ALA A 137 -3.68 31.40 3.24
N LEU A 138 -3.14 31.47 2.02
CA LEU A 138 -2.34 30.41 1.43
C LEU A 138 -0.96 30.29 2.08
N GLU A 139 -0.41 31.42 2.51
CA GLU A 139 0.85 31.51 3.23
C GLU A 139 0.82 30.74 4.56
N GLY A 140 -0.29 30.83 5.30
CA GLY A 140 -0.52 30.07 6.52
C GLY A 140 -0.57 28.54 6.27
N ALA A 141 -1.34 28.13 5.28
CA ALA A 141 -1.49 26.71 4.91
C ALA A 141 -0.16 26.11 4.45
N LEU A 142 0.62 26.82 3.65
CA LEU A 142 1.91 26.34 3.17
C LEU A 142 2.99 26.36 4.25
N LYS A 143 3.00 27.36 5.15
CA LYS A 143 3.96 27.42 6.27
C LYS A 143 3.78 26.28 7.27
N SER A 144 2.58 25.83 7.46
CA SER A 144 2.29 24.76 8.39
C SER A 144 2.43 23.35 7.77
N MET A 145 2.30 23.25 6.45
CA MET A 145 2.64 22.02 5.71
C MET A 145 4.16 21.86 5.51
N GLN A 146 4.94 22.92 5.70
CA GLN A 146 6.39 22.87 5.49
C GLN A 146 7.13 22.68 6.83
N PRO A 147 7.89 21.60 7.00
CA PRO A 147 9.09 21.73 7.77
C PRO A 147 9.86 22.88 7.11
N THR A 148 10.30 23.85 7.90
CA THR A 148 11.00 25.04 7.39
C THR A 148 12.01 24.65 6.32
N LEU A 149 12.05 25.35 5.20
CA LEU A 149 13.00 25.09 4.09
C LEU A 149 14.46 25.00 4.57
N ALA A 150 14.80 25.69 5.66
CA ALA A 150 16.08 25.54 6.39
C ALA A 150 16.35 24.08 6.83
N GLN A 151 15.33 23.26 7.06
CA GLN A 151 15.50 21.83 7.39
C GLN A 151 15.79 20.95 6.17
N ARG A 152 15.59 21.44 4.95
CA ARG A 152 15.84 20.64 3.72
C ARG A 152 17.32 20.41 3.47
N ASN A 153 18.18 21.35 3.86
CA ASN A 153 19.64 21.20 3.82
C ASN A 153 20.22 20.56 5.07
N ALA A 154 19.38 20.25 6.07
CA ALA A 154 19.84 19.57 7.26
C ALA A 154 20.28 18.14 6.90
N LYS A 155 21.34 17.71 7.53
CA LYS A 155 21.78 16.31 7.47
C LYS A 155 20.66 15.40 7.94
N VAL A 156 20.56 14.24 7.31
CA VAL A 156 19.66 13.18 7.73
C VAL A 156 20.44 12.22 8.62
N ASP A 157 19.96 12.06 9.84
CA ASP A 157 20.54 11.08 10.75
C ASP A 157 20.16 9.69 10.30
N VAL A 158 21.14 8.82 10.17
CA VAL A 158 20.98 7.42 9.81
C VAL A 158 21.39 6.58 11.01
N CYS A 159 20.39 5.96 11.63
CA CYS A 159 20.65 5.06 12.74
C CYS A 159 21.34 3.77 12.27
N ALA A 160 22.13 3.18 13.16
CA ALA A 160 22.63 1.80 13.03
C ALA A 160 21.45 0.84 12.78
N ILE A 161 21.69 -0.28 12.12
CA ILE A 161 20.64 -1.31 11.95
C ILE A 161 20.49 -2.21 13.18
N GLY A 162 21.40 -2.16 14.15
CA GLY A 162 21.19 -2.65 15.52
C GLY A 162 20.70 -1.54 16.43
N TYR A 163 20.18 -1.86 17.61
CA TYR A 163 19.62 -0.86 18.53
C TYR A 163 20.67 -0.26 19.49
N ALA A 164 21.92 -0.68 19.39
CA ALA A 164 23.06 -0.06 20.06
C ALA A 164 24.29 -0.07 19.12
N ASP A 165 25.25 0.84 19.34
CA ASP A 165 26.47 0.95 18.55
C ASP A 165 27.27 -0.36 18.58
N GLY A 166 27.62 -0.90 17.43
CA GLY A 166 28.31 -2.18 17.28
C GLY A 166 27.43 -3.43 17.47
N GLN A 167 26.16 -3.29 17.89
CA GLN A 167 25.24 -4.41 18.07
C GLN A 167 24.73 -4.93 16.73
N LEU A 168 24.70 -6.27 16.60
CA LEU A 168 24.08 -6.93 15.46
C LEU A 168 22.55 -6.75 15.48
N PRO A 169 21.90 -6.74 14.31
CA PRO A 169 20.43 -6.81 14.25
C PRO A 169 19.94 -8.11 14.93
N SER A 170 18.84 -7.99 15.65
CA SER A 170 18.30 -9.08 16.48
C SER A 170 16.78 -9.20 16.35
N PHE A 171 16.25 -10.40 16.55
CA PHE A 171 14.84 -10.71 16.46
C PHE A 171 14.41 -11.66 17.57
N VAL A 172 13.12 -11.66 17.88
CA VAL A 172 12.50 -12.61 18.81
C VAL A 172 11.64 -13.59 18.01
N THR A 173 11.81 -14.88 18.24
CA THR A 173 11.02 -15.95 17.63
C THR A 173 9.57 -15.92 18.14
N CYS A 174 8.63 -16.46 17.36
CA CYS A 174 7.24 -16.57 17.81
C CYS A 174 7.15 -17.33 19.14
N PRO A 175 6.40 -16.79 20.12
CA PRO A 175 6.23 -17.43 21.42
C PRO A 175 5.31 -18.66 21.33
N ASP A 176 5.38 -19.54 22.33
CA ASP A 176 4.52 -20.72 22.43
C ASP A 176 3.16 -20.43 23.08
N THR A 177 2.94 -19.20 23.55
CA THR A 177 1.66 -18.72 24.08
C THR A 177 1.07 -17.61 23.23
N LEU A 178 -0.24 -17.62 23.06
CA LEU A 178 -0.92 -16.56 22.29
C LEU A 178 -0.83 -15.20 23.02
N ALA A 179 -0.80 -15.19 24.34
CA ALA A 179 -0.76 -13.97 25.15
C ALA A 179 0.54 -13.15 24.99
N GLU A 180 1.63 -13.81 24.58
CA GLU A 180 2.92 -13.17 24.34
C GLU A 180 3.09 -12.75 22.88
N LEU A 181 2.21 -13.22 21.98
CA LEU A 181 2.31 -12.92 20.55
C LEU A 181 2.02 -11.43 20.26
N VAL A 182 2.98 -10.78 19.66
CA VAL A 182 2.88 -9.39 19.19
C VAL A 182 3.15 -9.35 17.70
N MET A 183 2.27 -8.70 16.95
CA MET A 183 2.43 -8.50 15.52
C MET A 183 2.26 -7.02 15.17
N ALA A 184 2.91 -6.58 14.10
CA ALA A 184 2.69 -5.26 13.54
C ALA A 184 2.17 -5.39 12.09
N HIS A 185 1.36 -4.43 11.63
CA HIS A 185 0.94 -4.35 10.25
C HIS A 185 0.75 -2.90 9.79
N ALA A 186 0.95 -2.67 8.49
CA ALA A 186 0.77 -1.37 7.86
C ALA A 186 0.66 -1.53 6.34
N SER A 187 0.03 -0.56 5.66
CA SER A 187 -0.09 -0.49 4.20
C SER A 187 0.07 0.95 3.69
N CYS A 188 0.03 1.13 2.37
CA CYS A 188 -0.06 2.44 1.72
C CYS A 188 1.05 3.40 2.14
N ARG A 189 2.29 3.05 1.74
CA ARG A 189 3.49 3.82 2.09
C ARG A 189 3.99 4.64 0.91
N LYS A 190 3.26 5.70 0.57
CA LYS A 190 3.57 6.61 -0.52
C LYS A 190 4.70 7.58 -0.15
N PRO A 191 5.78 7.71 -0.95
CA PRO A 191 6.92 8.56 -0.58
C PRO A 191 6.59 10.05 -0.43
N HIS A 192 5.60 10.55 -1.14
CA HIS A 192 5.12 11.94 -1.03
C HIS A 192 3.68 12.02 -0.51
N GLY A 193 3.23 10.99 0.20
CA GLY A 193 1.92 10.98 0.85
C GLY A 193 1.80 12.03 1.93
N ASP A 194 0.58 12.51 2.13
CA ASP A 194 0.31 13.52 3.15
C ASP A 194 0.52 13.01 4.58
N GLY A 195 0.87 13.91 5.46
CA GLY A 195 1.07 13.62 6.89
C GLY A 195 2.48 13.09 7.22
N ASN A 196 2.68 12.74 8.49
CA ASN A 196 3.95 12.16 8.94
C ASN A 196 3.95 10.66 8.70
N PRO A 197 4.99 10.09 8.07
CA PRO A 197 5.11 8.65 7.91
C PRO A 197 5.11 7.91 9.24
N ALA A 198 4.36 6.81 9.37
CA ALA A 198 4.06 6.18 10.65
C ALA A 198 4.81 4.87 10.92
N LEU A 199 5.37 4.22 9.89
CA LEU A 199 6.05 2.95 10.07
C LEU A 199 7.27 3.05 11.00
N GLN A 200 7.92 4.22 11.04
CA GLN A 200 9.00 4.53 11.98
C GLN A 200 8.62 4.36 13.46
N TYR A 201 7.33 4.48 13.80
CA TYR A 201 6.89 4.37 15.21
C TYR A 201 6.88 2.93 15.70
N VAL A 202 6.85 1.95 14.81
CA VAL A 202 7.08 0.55 15.18
C VAL A 202 8.56 0.34 15.55
N ASP A 203 9.48 0.99 14.85
CA ASP A 203 10.90 0.99 15.19
C ASP A 203 11.16 1.67 16.56
N ASP A 204 10.51 2.83 16.79
CA ASP A 204 10.60 3.52 18.09
C ASP A 204 10.08 2.65 19.25
N LEU A 205 8.99 1.89 19.03
CA LEU A 205 8.49 0.93 20.02
C LEU A 205 9.52 -0.15 20.33
N ILE A 206 10.21 -0.67 19.33
CA ILE A 206 11.25 -1.69 19.53
C ILE A 206 12.47 -1.10 20.23
N ASP A 207 12.87 0.12 19.89
CA ASP A 207 13.99 0.82 20.51
C ASP A 207 13.75 1.03 22.03
N ASP A 208 12.50 1.37 22.39
CA ASP A 208 12.09 1.46 23.79
C ASP A 208 12.13 0.10 24.54
N LEU A 209 11.96 -0.99 23.83
CA LEU A 209 11.90 -2.37 24.34
C LEU A 209 13.15 -3.20 24.01
N HIS A 210 14.21 -2.58 23.45
CA HIS A 210 15.34 -3.31 22.86
C HIS A 210 16.07 -4.27 23.82
N SER A 211 16.03 -4.01 25.11
CA SER A 211 16.62 -4.89 26.15
C SER A 211 15.64 -5.92 26.70
N ALA A 212 14.37 -5.89 26.32
CA ALA A 212 13.33 -6.80 26.76
C ALA A 212 12.88 -7.71 25.61
N ASP A 213 12.65 -8.98 25.87
CA ASP A 213 12.04 -9.88 24.86
C ASP A 213 10.52 -9.71 24.83
N ALA A 214 9.93 -9.42 25.97
CA ALA A 214 8.49 -9.20 26.11
C ALA A 214 8.03 -7.94 25.38
N GLY A 215 6.97 -8.07 24.57
CA GLY A 215 6.36 -6.95 23.86
C GLY A 215 7.03 -6.58 22.54
N HIS A 216 8.16 -7.21 22.18
CA HIS A 216 8.80 -7.06 20.87
C HIS A 216 7.91 -7.67 19.77
N PRO A 217 7.69 -7.00 18.62
CA PRO A 217 6.99 -7.61 17.50
C PRO A 217 7.71 -8.84 16.96
N HIS A 218 6.99 -9.96 16.85
CA HIS A 218 7.49 -11.22 16.32
C HIS A 218 7.34 -11.31 14.79
N MET A 219 6.41 -10.53 14.23
CA MET A 219 6.12 -10.45 12.80
C MET A 219 5.66 -9.05 12.44
N LEU A 220 6.06 -8.60 11.24
CA LEU A 220 5.56 -7.41 10.57
C LEU A 220 4.91 -7.83 9.25
N PHE A 221 3.64 -7.47 9.05
CA PHE A 221 2.93 -7.64 7.77
C PHE A 221 2.78 -6.30 7.08
N LEU A 222 3.40 -6.18 5.91
CA LEU A 222 3.18 -5.07 5.00
C LEU A 222 2.08 -5.50 4.02
N THR A 223 0.88 -4.93 4.23
CA THR A 223 -0.37 -5.43 3.65
C THR A 223 -0.77 -4.72 2.35
N GLY A 224 0.20 -4.31 1.55
CA GLY A 224 0.05 -3.65 0.25
C GLY A 224 0.74 -2.30 0.17
N ASP A 225 0.97 -1.83 -1.04
CA ASP A 225 1.43 -0.49 -1.42
C ASP A 225 2.69 -0.02 -0.70
N GLN A 226 3.73 -0.82 -0.75
CA GLN A 226 5.02 -0.42 -0.20
C GLN A 226 5.75 0.57 -1.11
N ILE A 227 5.35 0.63 -2.36
CA ILE A 227 5.70 1.66 -3.34
C ILE A 227 4.43 2.11 -4.07
N TYR A 228 4.47 3.30 -4.61
CA TYR A 228 3.44 3.86 -5.49
C TYR A 228 4.06 4.04 -6.87
N ALA A 229 3.80 3.09 -7.76
CA ALA A 229 4.37 3.09 -9.11
C ALA A 229 3.66 4.06 -10.05
N ASP A 230 2.38 4.27 -9.85
CA ASP A 230 1.54 5.15 -10.64
C ASP A 230 1.58 6.60 -10.16
N ASP A 231 1.57 6.82 -8.86
CA ASP A 231 1.61 8.15 -8.27
C ASP A 231 3.01 8.47 -7.74
N VAL A 232 3.88 8.87 -8.65
CA VAL A 232 5.26 9.26 -8.36
C VAL A 232 5.39 10.78 -8.39
N ALA A 233 6.03 11.34 -7.36
CA ALA A 233 6.30 12.78 -7.36
C ALA A 233 7.17 13.18 -8.56
N ALA A 234 6.77 14.24 -9.27
CA ALA A 234 7.50 14.72 -10.43
C ALA A 234 8.97 15.09 -10.11
N ALA A 235 9.24 15.52 -8.87
CA ALA A 235 10.59 15.79 -8.38
C ALA A 235 11.45 14.53 -8.20
N LEU A 236 10.81 13.36 -8.01
CA LEU A 236 11.49 12.09 -7.77
C LEU A 236 11.81 11.35 -9.07
N LEU A 237 10.95 11.44 -10.07
CA LEU A 237 11.03 10.66 -11.31
C LEU A 237 12.37 10.75 -12.03
N PRO A 238 13.01 11.91 -12.24
CA PRO A 238 14.32 11.97 -12.91
C PRO A 238 15.43 11.23 -12.16
N GLY A 239 15.36 11.23 -10.82
CA GLY A 239 16.28 10.47 -9.97
C GLY A 239 16.09 8.97 -10.12
N LEU A 240 14.84 8.51 -10.15
CA LEU A 240 14.51 7.10 -10.38
C LEU A 240 14.98 6.63 -11.75
N ASN A 241 14.81 7.45 -12.79
CA ASN A 241 15.33 7.16 -14.13
C ASN A 241 16.86 6.98 -14.11
N THR A 242 17.56 7.94 -13.49
CA THR A 242 19.04 7.90 -13.42
C THR A 242 19.52 6.68 -12.63
N LEU A 243 18.89 6.40 -11.49
CA LEU A 243 19.22 5.23 -10.69
C LEU A 243 18.87 3.93 -11.42
N GLY A 244 17.70 3.86 -12.07
CA GLY A 244 17.26 2.69 -12.83
C GLY A 244 18.25 2.33 -13.96
N ILE A 245 18.72 3.33 -14.70
CA ILE A 245 19.76 3.14 -15.73
C ILE A 245 21.04 2.61 -15.08
N ALA A 246 21.46 3.18 -13.96
CA ALA A 246 22.66 2.75 -13.26
C ALA A 246 22.55 1.33 -12.72
N LEU A 247 21.36 0.85 -12.37
CA LEU A 247 21.12 -0.51 -11.89
C LEU A 247 21.14 -1.55 -13.04
N LEU A 248 20.59 -1.20 -14.20
CA LEU A 248 20.46 -2.15 -15.33
C LEU A 248 21.72 -2.20 -16.20
N SER A 249 22.45 -1.10 -16.38
CA SER A 249 23.54 -0.96 -17.33
C SER A 249 24.90 -0.94 -16.62
N SER A 250 25.87 -1.66 -17.18
CA SER A 250 27.22 -1.74 -16.61
C SER A 250 28.00 -0.42 -16.73
N ASP A 251 27.75 0.35 -17.79
CA ASP A 251 28.37 1.66 -18.05
C ASP A 251 27.53 2.84 -17.54
N GLY A 252 26.31 2.57 -17.04
CA GLY A 252 25.38 3.60 -16.59
C GLY A 252 24.81 4.46 -17.69
N ALA A 253 24.87 4.01 -18.96
CA ALA A 253 24.41 4.74 -20.13
C ALA A 253 23.32 4.03 -20.94
N GLY A 254 23.13 2.72 -20.71
CA GLY A 254 22.13 1.92 -21.40
C GLY A 254 20.70 2.30 -20.96
N VAL A 255 19.94 2.93 -21.84
CA VAL A 255 18.57 3.34 -21.57
C VAL A 255 17.59 2.24 -21.93
N GLU A 256 16.72 1.92 -20.99
CA GLU A 256 15.65 0.94 -21.18
C GLU A 256 14.60 1.45 -22.17
N GLN A 257 14.19 0.57 -23.08
CA GLN A 257 13.06 0.79 -23.96
C GLN A 257 11.95 -0.21 -23.63
N VAL A 258 10.72 0.27 -23.67
CA VAL A 258 9.52 -0.55 -23.47
C VAL A 258 8.84 -0.74 -24.83
N PRO A 259 8.41 -1.97 -25.18
CA PRO A 259 7.73 -2.23 -26.42
C PRO A 259 6.47 -1.37 -26.55
N SER A 260 6.29 -0.71 -27.69
CA SER A 260 5.07 0.01 -28.02
C SER A 260 4.45 -0.57 -29.29
N SER A 261 3.12 -0.54 -29.39
CA SER A 261 2.41 -0.79 -30.64
C SER A 261 2.32 0.48 -31.47
N THR A 262 2.01 0.33 -32.76
CA THR A 262 1.71 1.47 -33.64
C THR A 262 0.57 2.33 -33.10
N ASP A 263 -0.40 1.71 -32.40
CA ASP A 263 -1.52 2.42 -31.80
C ASP A 263 -1.08 3.28 -30.61
N ASN A 264 -0.10 2.82 -29.85
CA ASN A 264 0.50 3.62 -28.78
C ASN A 264 1.39 4.74 -29.32
N ALA A 265 2.04 4.51 -30.47
CA ALA A 265 2.85 5.52 -31.13
C ALA A 265 2.02 6.72 -31.63
N VAL A 266 0.75 6.53 -31.98
CA VAL A 266 -0.17 7.61 -32.37
C VAL A 266 -0.42 8.59 -31.21
N ALA A 267 -0.46 8.14 -29.98
CA ALA A 267 -0.64 9.00 -28.79
C ALA A 267 0.60 9.86 -28.50
N VAL A 268 1.76 9.50 -29.06
CA VAL A 268 3.08 10.09 -28.80
C VAL A 268 3.79 10.48 -30.09
N ALA A 269 3.09 10.48 -31.22
CA ALA A 269 3.70 10.77 -32.50
C ALA A 269 4.27 12.19 -32.52
N PRO A 270 5.55 12.36 -32.87
CA PRO A 270 6.08 13.67 -33.17
C PRO A 270 5.33 14.28 -34.36
N LYS A 271 5.39 15.58 -34.50
CA LYS A 271 4.74 16.35 -35.55
C LYS A 271 5.08 15.89 -37.00
N ASP A 272 6.15 15.12 -37.15
CA ASP A 272 6.66 14.55 -38.38
C ASP A 272 6.21 13.09 -38.70
N GLY A 273 5.36 12.52 -37.84
CA GLY A 273 4.76 11.19 -38.05
C GLY A 273 5.68 9.99 -37.79
N GLN A 274 6.90 10.20 -37.28
CA GLN A 274 7.78 9.10 -36.93
C GLN A 274 7.36 8.45 -35.58
N PRO A 275 7.30 7.11 -35.48
CA PRO A 275 7.00 6.46 -34.23
C PRO A 275 8.11 6.76 -33.22
N VAL A 276 7.74 7.26 -32.05
CA VAL A 276 8.66 7.42 -30.91
C VAL A 276 8.82 6.06 -30.24
N ASN A 277 10.03 5.51 -30.26
CA ASN A 277 10.37 4.42 -29.36
C ASN A 277 10.20 4.94 -27.93
N VAL A 278 9.41 4.23 -27.14
CA VAL A 278 9.18 4.60 -25.75
C VAL A 278 10.46 4.35 -24.97
N ASN A 279 11.20 5.43 -24.76
CA ASN A 279 12.43 5.46 -24.01
C ASN A 279 12.12 6.13 -22.67
N THR A 280 12.41 5.45 -21.55
CA THR A 280 12.10 5.94 -20.20
C THR A 280 12.70 7.32 -19.92
N MET A 281 13.83 7.67 -20.54
CA MET A 281 14.49 8.97 -20.37
C MET A 281 13.83 10.12 -21.15
N VAL A 282 13.09 9.83 -22.21
CA VAL A 282 12.42 10.86 -23.03
C VAL A 282 10.95 11.03 -22.74
N LEU A 283 10.45 10.33 -21.70
CA LEU A 283 9.08 10.47 -21.20
C LEU A 283 9.08 11.23 -19.86
N PRO A 284 9.14 12.55 -19.91
CA PRO A 284 9.09 13.35 -18.70
C PRO A 284 7.73 13.27 -18.01
N ALA A 285 7.65 13.87 -16.83
CA ALA A 285 6.40 14.00 -16.10
C ALA A 285 5.27 14.57 -16.97
N GLY A 286 4.06 14.09 -16.77
CA GLY A 286 2.86 14.47 -17.51
C GLY A 286 2.65 13.75 -18.85
N PHE A 287 3.71 13.31 -19.50
CA PHE A 287 3.61 12.62 -20.78
C PHE A 287 3.16 11.16 -20.65
N ARG A 288 3.47 10.54 -19.50
CA ARG A 288 3.24 9.11 -19.25
C ARG A 288 1.76 8.76 -19.17
N GLN A 289 0.94 9.63 -18.58
CA GLN A 289 -0.50 9.39 -18.40
C GLN A 289 -1.23 9.04 -19.70
N ARG A 290 -0.93 9.74 -20.81
CA ARG A 290 -1.56 9.44 -22.12
C ARG A 290 -1.17 8.08 -22.66
N LEU A 291 0.10 7.73 -22.50
CA LEU A 291 0.61 6.44 -22.95
C LEU A 291 -0.04 5.30 -22.17
N LEU A 292 -0.16 5.44 -20.84
CA LEU A 292 -0.83 4.48 -20.00
C LEU A 292 -2.33 4.37 -20.31
N GLY A 293 -3.01 5.50 -20.51
CA GLY A 293 -4.42 5.51 -20.89
C GLY A 293 -4.66 4.80 -22.23
N SER A 294 -3.77 4.97 -23.22
CA SER A 294 -3.85 4.25 -24.50
C SER A 294 -3.65 2.74 -24.34
N ALA A 295 -2.93 2.31 -23.33
CA ALA A 295 -2.73 0.90 -22.99
C ALA A 295 -3.82 0.30 -22.11
N GLY A 296 -4.77 1.13 -21.64
CA GLY A 296 -5.92 0.68 -20.88
C GLY A 296 -5.80 0.81 -19.37
N PHE A 297 -4.75 1.47 -18.87
CA PHE A 297 -4.64 1.85 -17.46
C PHE A 297 -5.52 3.07 -17.17
N THR A 298 -5.99 3.16 -15.94
CA THR A 298 -7.03 4.10 -15.52
C THR A 298 -6.62 5.03 -14.39
N SER A 299 -5.44 4.85 -13.80
CA SER A 299 -4.94 5.70 -12.71
C SER A 299 -5.05 7.19 -13.06
N GLU A 300 -5.68 7.96 -12.19
CA GLU A 300 -5.79 9.42 -12.32
C GLU A 300 -4.45 10.12 -12.05
N SER A 301 -3.53 9.48 -11.34
CA SER A 301 -2.22 10.03 -10.92
C SER A 301 -1.06 9.63 -11.84
N ALA A 302 -1.34 9.01 -12.98
CA ALA A 302 -0.34 8.38 -13.86
C ALA A 302 0.62 9.33 -14.59
N ALA A 303 0.61 10.64 -14.27
CA ALA A 303 1.47 11.63 -14.93
C ALA A 303 2.98 11.31 -14.83
N CYS A 304 3.38 10.70 -13.72
CA CYS A 304 4.76 10.30 -13.44
C CYS A 304 4.91 8.80 -13.21
N HIS A 305 3.98 7.98 -13.69
CA HIS A 305 3.98 6.54 -13.55
C HIS A 305 5.31 5.90 -13.93
N LEU A 306 5.77 4.89 -13.17
CA LEU A 306 6.93 4.10 -13.54
C LEU A 306 6.62 3.28 -14.80
N ILE A 307 7.61 3.10 -15.66
CA ILE A 307 7.44 2.37 -16.92
C ILE A 307 8.51 1.28 -17.08
N GLY A 308 9.76 1.60 -16.77
CA GLY A 308 10.88 0.71 -16.92
C GLY A 308 11.14 -0.17 -15.70
N PHE A 309 11.58 -1.41 -15.90
CA PHE A 309 11.95 -2.31 -14.80
C PHE A 309 13.00 -1.69 -13.87
N GLY A 310 13.98 -0.96 -14.45
CA GLY A 310 14.97 -0.23 -13.66
C GLY A 310 14.37 0.84 -12.74
N GLU A 311 13.29 1.50 -13.16
CA GLU A 311 12.59 2.50 -12.36
C GLU A 311 11.91 1.86 -11.13
N TRP A 312 11.29 0.67 -11.28
CA TRP A 312 10.74 -0.09 -10.16
C TRP A 312 11.83 -0.53 -9.18
N LEU A 313 12.94 -1.07 -9.67
CA LEU A 313 14.07 -1.43 -8.82
C LEU A 313 14.60 -0.20 -8.06
N ALA A 314 14.72 0.94 -8.74
CA ALA A 314 15.12 2.19 -8.12
C ALA A 314 14.15 2.64 -7.02
N MET A 315 12.84 2.53 -7.25
CA MET A 315 11.82 2.87 -6.27
C MET A 315 11.94 1.98 -5.01
N TYR A 316 12.08 0.66 -5.16
CA TYR A 316 12.33 -0.23 -4.02
C TYR A 316 13.64 0.09 -3.29
N CYS A 317 14.69 0.44 -4.03
CA CYS A 317 15.96 0.83 -3.43
C CYS A 317 15.79 2.04 -2.50
N ILE A 318 15.14 3.11 -2.95
CA ILE A 318 14.97 4.31 -2.14
C ILE A 318 13.95 4.14 -1.01
N ALA A 319 12.95 3.27 -1.20
CA ALA A 319 11.96 2.98 -0.16
C ALA A 319 12.58 2.36 1.09
N TRP A 320 13.70 1.63 0.94
CA TRP A 320 14.31 0.87 2.04
C TRP A 320 15.80 1.15 2.30
N ASN A 321 16.43 2.06 1.54
CA ASN A 321 17.84 2.42 1.78
C ASN A 321 18.06 3.95 1.79
N PRO A 322 18.41 4.53 2.94
CA PRO A 322 18.67 5.96 3.05
C PRO A 322 19.88 6.42 2.24
N GLN A 323 20.88 5.54 2.00
CA GLN A 323 22.11 5.89 1.31
C GLN A 323 21.92 6.21 -0.18
N LEU A 324 20.78 5.82 -0.78
CA LEU A 324 20.50 6.07 -2.18
C LEU A 324 19.78 7.42 -2.43
N TRP A 325 19.29 8.06 -1.39
CA TRP A 325 18.66 9.37 -1.50
C TRP A 325 19.59 10.50 -1.95
N PRO A 326 20.87 10.57 -1.55
CA PRO A 326 21.83 11.56 -2.08
C PRO A 326 22.01 11.47 -3.60
N VAL A 327 21.80 10.27 -4.17
CA VAL A 327 21.81 10.06 -5.62
C VAL A 327 20.71 10.85 -6.31
N LEU A 328 19.59 11.04 -5.66
CA LEU A 328 18.45 11.81 -6.15
C LEU A 328 18.72 13.32 -6.16
N ALA A 329 19.73 13.80 -5.43
CA ALA A 329 20.19 15.19 -5.49
C ALA A 329 20.73 15.57 -6.88
N LEU A 330 21.21 14.59 -7.66
CA LEU A 330 21.59 14.80 -9.07
C LEU A 330 20.38 15.12 -9.95
N ALA A 331 19.24 14.50 -9.64
CA ALA A 331 17.97 14.82 -10.31
C ALA A 331 17.47 16.22 -9.94
N ASP A 332 17.66 16.64 -8.71
CA ASP A 332 17.41 18.02 -8.27
C ASP A 332 18.25 19.01 -9.07
N THR A 333 19.52 18.71 -9.33
CA THR A 333 20.38 19.53 -10.18
C THR A 333 19.88 19.57 -11.62
N ALA A 334 19.40 18.46 -12.16
CA ALA A 334 18.81 18.38 -13.49
C ALA A 334 17.51 19.19 -13.59
N LEU A 335 16.66 19.12 -12.57
CA LEU A 335 15.45 19.95 -12.45
C LEU A 335 15.79 21.42 -12.23
N ALA A 336 16.85 21.76 -11.48
CA ALA A 336 17.34 23.13 -11.34
C ALA A 336 17.87 23.67 -12.66
N ASN A 337 18.59 22.84 -13.43
CA ASN A 337 19.05 23.21 -14.76
C ASN A 337 17.86 23.40 -15.72
N LEU A 338 16.87 22.51 -15.68
CA LEU A 338 15.62 22.67 -16.42
C LEU A 338 14.85 23.93 -15.97
N SER A 339 14.73 24.17 -14.67
CA SER A 339 14.12 25.38 -14.10
C SER A 339 14.88 26.63 -14.51
N ASN A 340 16.21 26.62 -14.48
CA ASN A 340 17.04 27.76 -14.92
C ASN A 340 16.93 27.97 -16.43
N GLU A 341 16.87 26.94 -17.23
CA GLU A 341 16.66 27.02 -18.66
C GLU A 341 15.26 27.55 -18.99
N LEU A 342 14.24 27.11 -18.25
CA LEU A 342 12.87 27.63 -18.34
C LEU A 342 12.81 29.11 -17.92
N LYS A 343 13.49 29.49 -16.82
CA LYS A 343 13.62 30.91 -16.37
C LYS A 343 14.31 31.76 -17.44
N ALA A 344 15.39 31.27 -18.03
CA ALA A 344 16.13 31.98 -19.04
C ALA A 344 15.31 32.18 -20.34
N ARG A 345 14.52 31.18 -20.72
CA ARG A 345 13.68 31.24 -21.93
C ARG A 345 12.45 32.09 -21.79
N PHE A 346 11.90 32.22 -20.59
CA PHE A 346 10.65 32.93 -20.34
C PHE A 346 10.88 34.34 -19.71
N GLN A 347 12.14 34.79 -19.59
CA GLN A 347 12.49 36.10 -19.01
C GLN A 347 11.60 36.42 -17.81
N VAL A 348 11.83 35.73 -16.68
CA VAL A 348 11.08 35.99 -15.44
C VAL A 348 11.38 37.40 -14.98
N ASP A 349 10.55 38.34 -15.40
CA ASP A 349 10.50 39.65 -14.79
C ASP A 349 9.87 39.50 -13.40
N ALA A 350 10.59 39.97 -12.39
CA ALA A 350 10.20 39.90 -10.99
C ALA A 350 8.94 40.74 -10.64
N SER A 351 8.31 41.36 -11.61
CA SER A 351 7.11 42.18 -11.40
C SER A 351 5.82 41.36 -11.50
N HIS A 352 5.50 40.64 -10.46
CA HIS A 352 4.17 40.49 -9.79
C HIS A 352 2.92 40.17 -10.62
N SER A 353 3.01 39.57 -11.79
CA SER A 353 1.83 39.08 -12.53
C SER A 353 1.52 37.60 -12.22
N PRO A 354 0.25 37.17 -12.16
CA PRO A 354 -0.13 35.78 -12.15
C PRO A 354 0.51 34.95 -13.26
N ASP A 355 0.82 35.62 -14.38
CA ASP A 355 1.57 35.03 -15.50
C ASP A 355 2.98 34.55 -15.11
N ASN A 356 3.54 35.01 -13.99
CA ASN A 356 4.86 34.58 -13.54
C ASN A 356 4.88 33.20 -12.92
N ALA A 357 3.79 32.76 -12.29
CA ALA A 357 3.65 31.38 -11.81
C ALA A 357 3.63 30.41 -13.00
N GLU A 358 2.97 30.79 -14.07
CA GLU A 358 2.95 30.04 -15.33
C GLU A 358 4.36 29.89 -15.93
N ARG A 359 5.18 30.92 -15.79
CA ARG A 359 6.57 30.91 -16.27
C ARG A 359 7.53 30.11 -15.40
N VAL A 360 7.30 30.07 -14.09
CA VAL A 360 8.14 29.30 -13.14
C VAL A 360 7.94 27.80 -13.27
N LEU A 361 6.75 27.35 -13.60
CA LEU A 361 6.47 25.91 -13.88
C LEU A 361 6.85 25.51 -15.31
N GLY A 362 7.14 26.51 -16.13
CA GLY A 362 7.69 26.31 -17.46
C GLY A 362 6.70 25.68 -18.43
N ARG A 363 6.24 26.46 -19.36
CA ARG A 363 5.94 25.86 -20.66
C ARG A 363 7.23 25.25 -21.20
N PRO A 364 7.20 24.04 -21.79
CA PRO A 364 8.33 23.52 -22.55
C PRO A 364 8.73 24.57 -23.59
N SER A 365 10.00 24.50 -24.00
CA SER A 365 10.55 25.33 -25.07
C SER A 365 9.53 25.60 -26.17
N PRO A 366 9.47 26.82 -26.71
CA PRO A 366 8.67 27.10 -27.90
C PRO A 366 9.00 26.19 -29.10
N GLU A 367 10.17 25.55 -29.06
CA GLU A 367 10.59 24.54 -30.01
C GLU A 367 10.02 23.13 -29.70
N ALA A 368 9.47 22.90 -28.50
CA ALA A 368 8.80 21.66 -28.19
C ALA A 368 7.47 21.59 -28.98
N PRO A 369 7.16 20.48 -29.65
CA PRO A 369 5.89 20.32 -30.32
C PRO A 369 4.71 20.57 -29.40
N ASP A 370 3.67 21.26 -29.88
CA ASP A 370 2.45 21.52 -29.09
C ASP A 370 1.85 20.26 -28.46
N SER A 371 2.04 19.09 -29.13
CA SER A 371 1.67 17.78 -28.60
C SER A 371 2.42 17.39 -27.34
N VAL A 372 3.69 17.75 -27.22
CA VAL A 372 4.52 17.51 -26.03
C VAL A 372 4.12 18.46 -24.90
N VAL A 373 3.86 19.72 -25.22
CA VAL A 373 3.37 20.72 -24.28
C VAL A 373 2.04 20.28 -23.66
N THR A 374 1.10 19.90 -24.51
CA THR A 374 -0.22 19.44 -24.07
C THR A 374 -0.14 18.11 -23.30
N ALA A 375 0.80 17.23 -23.63
CA ALA A 375 1.01 15.98 -22.92
C ALA A 375 1.63 16.15 -21.54
N LEU A 376 2.57 17.10 -21.40
CA LEU A 376 3.27 17.36 -20.13
C LEU A 376 2.40 18.09 -19.11
N TYR A 377 1.58 19.04 -19.57
CA TYR A 377 0.87 19.99 -18.69
C TYR A 377 -0.65 19.95 -18.85
N GLY A 378 -1.17 19.02 -19.62
CA GLY A 378 -2.57 19.02 -20.02
C GLY A 378 -2.86 20.09 -21.07
N ALA A 379 -4.13 20.42 -21.27
CA ALA A 379 -4.47 21.65 -22.00
C ALA A 379 -3.75 22.82 -21.32
N PRO A 380 -3.19 23.78 -22.08
CA PRO A 380 -2.53 24.94 -21.46
C PRO A 380 -3.45 25.46 -20.38
N ALA A 381 -2.91 25.59 -19.16
CA ALA A 381 -3.72 26.06 -18.04
C ALA A 381 -4.37 27.38 -18.46
N GLU A 382 -5.66 27.32 -18.68
CA GLU A 382 -6.41 28.49 -19.19
C GLU A 382 -6.41 29.62 -18.18
N ASN A 383 -5.91 29.35 -16.94
CA ASN A 383 -5.81 30.35 -15.90
C ASN A 383 -4.60 30.11 -14.97
N ALA A 384 -4.11 31.19 -14.39
CA ALA A 384 -3.02 31.21 -13.44
C ALA A 384 -3.28 30.42 -12.13
N GLU A 385 -4.56 30.10 -11.83
CA GLU A 385 -4.93 29.34 -10.64
C GLU A 385 -4.56 27.85 -10.77
N ALA A 386 -4.79 27.24 -11.93
CA ALA A 386 -4.45 25.84 -12.17
C ALA A 386 -2.91 25.63 -12.14
N LEU A 387 -2.16 26.60 -12.65
CA LEU A 387 -0.71 26.57 -12.62
C LEU A 387 -0.15 26.76 -11.21
N LEU A 388 -0.74 27.65 -10.46
CA LEU A 388 -0.37 27.84 -9.05
C LEU A 388 -0.66 26.58 -8.23
N ALA A 389 -1.82 25.94 -8.46
CA ALA A 389 -2.16 24.68 -7.81
C ALA A 389 -1.14 23.56 -8.14
N ALA A 390 -0.71 23.46 -9.39
CA ALA A 390 0.32 22.51 -9.80
C ALA A 390 1.67 22.80 -9.14
N MET A 391 2.06 24.07 -9.01
CA MET A 391 3.29 24.47 -8.33
C MET A 391 3.24 24.17 -6.84
N GLN A 392 2.09 24.39 -6.21
CA GLN A 392 1.86 24.06 -4.81
C GLN A 392 1.95 22.56 -4.58
N GLY A 393 1.33 21.77 -5.46
CA GLY A 393 1.41 20.30 -5.44
C GLY A 393 2.87 19.82 -5.55
N PHE A 394 3.66 20.40 -6.44
CA PHE A 394 5.08 20.07 -6.59
C PHE A 394 5.89 20.38 -5.33
N LEU A 395 5.72 21.57 -4.76
CA LEU A 395 6.41 21.98 -3.54
C LEU A 395 5.97 21.15 -2.33
N GLY A 396 4.67 20.86 -2.24
CA GLY A 396 4.10 19.98 -1.21
C GLY A 396 4.70 18.58 -1.30
N ALA A 397 4.74 17.99 -2.49
CA ALA A 397 5.35 16.69 -2.73
C ALA A 397 6.83 16.64 -2.33
N LYS A 398 7.61 17.72 -2.61
CA LYS A 398 9.01 17.80 -2.14
C LYS A 398 9.13 17.81 -0.63
N ALA A 399 8.26 18.51 0.07
CA ALA A 399 8.25 18.54 1.53
C ALA A 399 7.93 17.15 2.11
N GLN A 400 6.98 16.43 1.51
CA GLN A 400 6.64 15.08 1.93
C GLN A 400 7.78 14.10 1.64
N LEU A 401 8.44 14.20 0.49
CA LEU A 401 9.64 13.41 0.18
C LEU A 401 10.74 13.60 1.22
N ASP A 402 10.95 14.82 1.72
CA ASP A 402 11.93 15.06 2.79
C ASP A 402 11.54 14.38 4.11
N ARG A 403 10.24 14.40 4.46
CA ARG A 403 9.73 13.67 5.65
C ARG A 403 9.92 12.18 5.50
N PHE A 404 9.54 11.62 4.36
CA PHE A 404 9.70 10.20 4.07
C PHE A 404 11.17 9.76 4.13
N ARG A 405 12.07 10.54 3.52
CA ARG A 405 13.52 10.26 3.57
C ARG A 405 14.06 10.15 5.01
N ARG A 406 13.53 10.97 5.92
CA ARG A 406 13.93 10.95 7.34
C ARG A 406 13.40 9.73 8.09
N GLU A 407 12.32 9.12 7.61
CA GLU A 407 11.79 7.86 8.14
C GLU A 407 12.63 6.65 7.70
N VAL A 408 13.15 6.67 6.46
CA VAL A 408 13.80 5.49 5.84
C VAL A 408 14.89 4.84 6.71
N PRO A 409 15.75 5.57 7.44
CA PRO A 409 16.74 4.95 8.34
C PRO A 409 16.12 4.05 9.40
N LYS A 410 15.03 4.50 10.04
CA LYS A 410 14.30 3.74 11.06
C LYS A 410 13.57 2.56 10.44
N VAL A 411 12.95 2.74 9.27
CA VAL A 411 12.32 1.62 8.54
C VAL A 411 13.36 0.57 8.15
N ARG A 412 14.56 0.96 7.71
CA ARG A 412 15.66 0.03 7.44
C ARG A 412 16.03 -0.76 8.69
N ARG A 413 16.16 -0.12 9.86
CA ARG A 413 16.44 -0.77 11.15
C ARG A 413 15.30 -1.72 11.51
N LEU A 414 14.04 -1.28 11.42
CA LEU A 414 12.86 -2.12 11.65
C LEU A 414 12.89 -3.40 10.81
N LEU A 415 13.10 -3.26 9.49
CA LEU A 415 13.13 -4.39 8.56
C LEU A 415 14.29 -5.35 8.81
N ALA A 416 15.38 -4.89 9.42
CA ALA A 416 16.50 -5.73 9.81
C ALA A 416 16.24 -6.54 11.09
N ASN A 417 15.29 -6.11 11.95
CA ASN A 417 15.11 -6.67 13.29
C ASN A 417 13.76 -7.40 13.49
N VAL A 418 12.83 -7.30 12.55
CA VAL A 418 11.53 -7.98 12.65
C VAL A 418 11.29 -8.86 11.42
N PRO A 419 10.94 -10.14 11.61
CA PRO A 419 10.51 -10.99 10.50
C PRO A 419 9.41 -10.31 9.69
N THR A 420 9.71 -9.93 8.44
CA THR A 420 8.84 -9.09 7.63
C THR A 420 8.27 -9.86 6.45
N TYR A 421 6.96 -9.85 6.34
CA TYR A 421 6.16 -10.48 5.29
C TYR A 421 5.44 -9.40 4.48
N MET A 422 5.43 -9.53 3.16
CA MET A 422 4.93 -8.49 2.26
C MET A 422 3.99 -9.11 1.23
N ILE A 423 2.86 -8.46 1.01
CA ILE A 423 1.94 -8.78 -0.09
C ILE A 423 1.67 -7.51 -0.87
N GLY A 424 1.61 -7.59 -2.20
CA GLY A 424 1.33 -6.45 -3.05
C GLY A 424 -0.15 -6.13 -3.14
N ASP A 425 -0.45 -4.87 -3.40
CA ASP A 425 -1.76 -4.39 -3.81
C ASP A 425 -1.66 -3.69 -5.17
N ASP A 426 -2.54 -2.75 -5.53
CA ASP A 426 -2.54 -2.19 -6.88
C ASP A 426 -1.40 -1.21 -7.14
N HIS A 427 -1.06 -0.34 -6.22
CA HIS A 427 -0.04 0.68 -6.41
C HIS A 427 1.39 0.14 -6.61
N GLU A 428 1.66 -1.12 -6.29
CA GLU A 428 2.88 -1.79 -6.75
C GLU A 428 2.94 -1.84 -8.28
N VAL A 429 1.79 -1.78 -8.95
CA VAL A 429 1.66 -1.83 -10.41
C VAL A 429 1.05 -0.53 -10.93
N SER A 430 -0.22 -0.28 -10.66
CA SER A 430 -1.01 0.89 -11.04
C SER A 430 -2.33 0.87 -10.31
N ASP A 431 -2.81 2.00 -9.85
CA ASP A 431 -4.17 2.19 -9.36
C ASP A 431 -5.18 1.53 -10.30
N ASP A 432 -6.21 0.89 -9.75
CA ASP A 432 -7.17 0.07 -10.50
C ASP A 432 -6.58 -1.22 -11.15
N TRP A 433 -5.40 -1.67 -10.77
CA TRP A 433 -4.81 -2.86 -11.35
C TRP A 433 -5.73 -4.07 -11.26
N PHE A 434 -6.21 -4.51 -12.44
CA PHE A 434 -7.17 -5.60 -12.58
C PHE A 434 -8.50 -5.40 -11.82
N MET A 435 -8.90 -4.15 -11.60
CA MET A 435 -10.20 -3.86 -10.98
C MET A 435 -11.36 -4.43 -11.79
N THR A 436 -11.31 -4.37 -13.11
CA THR A 436 -12.34 -4.95 -13.96
C THR A 436 -11.77 -5.91 -15.01
N GLY A 437 -12.59 -6.84 -15.50
CA GLY A 437 -12.22 -7.74 -16.59
C GLY A 437 -11.85 -7.00 -17.88
N ALA A 438 -12.47 -5.83 -18.11
CA ALA A 438 -12.15 -4.96 -19.26
C ALA A 438 -10.74 -4.37 -19.13
N ILE A 439 -10.33 -3.89 -17.93
CA ILE A 439 -8.98 -3.38 -17.69
C ILE A 439 -7.97 -4.51 -17.89
N ARG A 440 -8.18 -5.67 -17.27
CA ARG A 440 -7.30 -6.84 -17.43
C ARG A 440 -7.12 -7.19 -18.91
N THR A 441 -8.22 -7.28 -19.67
CA THR A 441 -8.16 -7.64 -21.09
C THR A 441 -7.41 -6.60 -21.93
N ARG A 442 -7.67 -5.31 -21.70
CA ARG A 442 -7.01 -4.22 -22.46
C ARG A 442 -5.52 -4.14 -22.15
N THR A 443 -5.16 -4.12 -20.86
CA THR A 443 -3.76 -3.98 -20.44
C THR A 443 -2.91 -5.18 -20.84
N THR A 444 -3.40 -6.40 -20.66
CA THR A 444 -2.68 -7.62 -21.07
C THR A 444 -2.72 -7.87 -22.58
N GLY A 445 -3.68 -7.33 -23.30
CA GLY A 445 -3.80 -7.40 -24.76
C GLY A 445 -2.95 -6.36 -25.50
N ASN A 446 -2.47 -5.33 -24.81
CA ASN A 446 -1.65 -4.25 -25.36
C ASN A 446 -0.16 -4.55 -25.09
N LEU A 447 0.71 -4.35 -26.09
CA LEU A 447 2.15 -4.63 -25.95
C LEU A 447 2.81 -3.80 -24.85
N PHE A 448 2.49 -2.51 -24.80
CA PHE A 448 3.03 -1.61 -23.79
C PHE A 448 2.46 -1.95 -22.40
N GLY A 449 1.13 -2.14 -22.30
CA GLY A 449 0.47 -2.49 -21.05
C GLY A 449 1.02 -3.80 -20.47
N LYS A 450 1.17 -4.82 -21.32
CA LYS A 450 1.76 -6.10 -20.90
C LYS A 450 3.22 -5.95 -20.44
N ALA A 451 4.02 -5.14 -21.11
CA ALA A 451 5.40 -4.90 -20.71
C ALA A 451 5.49 -4.16 -19.37
N LEU A 452 4.61 -3.19 -19.13
CA LEU A 452 4.51 -2.48 -17.84
C LEU A 452 4.15 -3.44 -16.72
N LEU A 453 3.09 -4.27 -16.88
CA LEU A 453 2.70 -5.30 -15.93
C LEU A 453 3.84 -6.26 -15.63
N ARG A 454 4.56 -6.71 -16.66
CA ARG A 454 5.74 -7.57 -16.52
C ARG A 454 6.81 -6.92 -15.67
N ASN A 455 7.17 -5.67 -15.94
CA ASN A 455 8.20 -4.94 -15.21
C ASN A 455 7.82 -4.77 -13.74
N ALA A 456 6.60 -4.34 -13.47
CA ALA A 456 6.07 -4.15 -12.12
C ALA A 456 6.07 -5.46 -11.32
N MET A 457 5.43 -6.50 -11.85
CA MET A 457 5.29 -7.79 -11.16
C MET A 457 6.64 -8.51 -11.02
N SER A 458 7.58 -8.29 -11.94
CA SER A 458 8.95 -8.80 -11.82
C SER A 458 9.68 -8.14 -10.65
N ALA A 459 9.60 -6.83 -10.52
CA ALA A 459 10.20 -6.12 -9.40
C ALA A 459 9.55 -6.51 -8.05
N TYR A 460 8.22 -6.62 -8.00
CA TYR A 460 7.49 -7.14 -6.86
C TYR A 460 7.95 -8.56 -6.48
N ALA A 461 8.05 -9.47 -7.45
CA ALA A 461 8.49 -10.84 -7.22
C ALA A 461 9.87 -10.89 -6.56
N VAL A 462 10.84 -10.09 -7.06
CA VAL A 462 12.22 -10.05 -6.54
C VAL A 462 12.29 -9.37 -5.18
N CYS A 463 11.66 -8.20 -5.01
CA CYS A 463 11.87 -7.35 -3.84
C CYS A 463 10.94 -7.71 -2.67
N GLN A 464 9.72 -8.22 -2.94
CA GLN A 464 8.74 -8.52 -1.90
C GLN A 464 8.43 -10.03 -1.79
N ALA A 465 7.94 -10.65 -2.86
CA ALA A 465 7.33 -11.98 -2.77
C ALA A 465 8.35 -13.10 -2.48
N TRP A 466 9.53 -13.04 -3.07
CA TRP A 466 10.57 -14.08 -2.90
C TRP A 466 10.92 -14.35 -1.43
N GLY A 467 11.00 -13.29 -0.62
CA GLY A 467 11.37 -13.40 0.79
C GLY A 467 10.30 -14.03 1.69
N ASN A 468 9.04 -14.13 1.26
CA ASN A 468 7.95 -14.69 2.07
C ASN A 468 8.07 -16.21 2.24
N GLU A 469 8.46 -16.93 1.17
CA GLU A 469 8.59 -18.40 1.14
C GLU A 469 9.85 -18.84 0.36
N PRO A 470 11.07 -18.44 0.79
CA PRO A 470 12.28 -18.65 -0.01
C PRO A 470 12.52 -20.12 -0.37
N VAL A 471 12.14 -21.02 0.51
CA VAL A 471 12.27 -22.49 0.30
C VAL A 471 11.34 -22.95 -0.82
N ARG A 472 10.10 -22.46 -0.86
CA ARG A 472 9.15 -22.77 -1.93
C ARG A 472 9.64 -22.19 -3.26
N TRP A 473 10.19 -20.98 -3.26
CA TRP A 473 10.79 -20.38 -4.45
C TRP A 473 12.00 -21.18 -4.97
N ALA A 474 12.78 -21.76 -4.08
CA ALA A 474 13.89 -22.63 -4.44
C ALA A 474 13.45 -24.04 -4.88
N GLY A 475 12.27 -24.50 -4.50
CA GLY A 475 11.75 -25.84 -4.81
C GLY A 475 10.83 -25.89 -6.02
N ASP A 476 9.98 -24.89 -6.19
CA ASP A 476 8.91 -24.83 -7.19
C ASP A 476 9.48 -24.49 -8.59
N ALA A 477 9.08 -25.26 -9.60
CA ALA A 477 9.61 -25.11 -10.96
C ALA A 477 9.14 -23.81 -11.65
N ASP A 478 7.89 -23.40 -11.44
CA ASP A 478 7.32 -22.21 -12.06
C ASP A 478 7.90 -20.93 -11.44
N ARG A 479 8.10 -20.92 -10.11
CA ARG A 479 8.76 -19.80 -9.41
C ARG A 479 10.24 -19.66 -9.80
N LYS A 480 10.95 -20.78 -9.95
CA LYS A 480 12.32 -20.78 -10.48
C LYS A 480 12.37 -20.23 -11.92
N ALA A 481 11.43 -20.66 -12.76
CA ALA A 481 11.34 -20.19 -14.14
C ALA A 481 11.06 -18.68 -14.19
N LEU A 482 10.21 -18.15 -13.30
CA LEU A 482 9.99 -16.73 -13.19
C LEU A 482 11.29 -15.98 -12.81
N LEU A 483 11.99 -16.39 -11.77
CA LEU A 483 13.25 -15.72 -11.36
C LEU A 483 14.31 -15.80 -12.46
N ALA A 484 14.42 -16.94 -13.15
CA ALA A 484 15.35 -17.11 -14.27
C ALA A 484 14.96 -16.20 -15.46
N GLY A 485 13.66 -16.07 -15.75
CA GLY A 485 13.14 -15.13 -16.75
C GLY A 485 13.51 -13.69 -16.38
N ILE A 486 13.24 -13.27 -15.15
CA ILE A 486 13.55 -11.90 -14.70
C ILE A 486 15.07 -11.64 -14.79
N SER A 487 15.89 -12.57 -14.33
CA SER A 487 17.37 -12.49 -14.46
C SER A 487 17.84 -12.41 -15.92
N GLY A 488 17.10 -13.04 -16.82
CA GLY A 488 17.39 -13.04 -18.25
C GLY A 488 16.92 -11.79 -19.02
N MET A 489 16.07 -10.94 -18.46
CA MET A 489 15.56 -9.75 -19.18
C MET A 489 16.67 -8.76 -19.56
N TYR A 490 17.55 -8.48 -18.60
CA TYR A 490 18.63 -7.52 -18.71
C TYR A 490 19.97 -8.15 -18.29
N PRO A 491 20.55 -9.01 -19.15
CA PRO A 491 21.82 -9.65 -18.83
C PRO A 491 22.93 -8.61 -18.62
N SER A 492 24.01 -8.98 -17.94
CA SER A 492 25.12 -8.08 -17.63
C SER A 492 25.79 -7.45 -18.85
N THR A 493 25.59 -8.04 -20.04
CA THR A 493 26.05 -7.53 -21.34
C THR A 493 25.08 -6.56 -22.00
N TRP A 494 23.91 -6.32 -21.41
CA TRP A 494 22.92 -5.41 -21.98
C TRP A 494 23.42 -3.95 -21.95
N GLN A 495 23.30 -3.27 -23.09
CA GLN A 495 23.83 -1.92 -23.28
C GLN A 495 22.73 -0.89 -23.60
N GLY A 496 21.47 -1.23 -23.34
CA GLY A 496 20.30 -0.39 -23.65
C GLY A 496 19.38 -1.01 -24.69
N GLY A 497 18.19 -0.47 -24.81
CA GLY A 497 17.16 -0.94 -25.74
C GLY A 497 16.10 -1.83 -25.06
N LEU A 498 15.48 -2.69 -25.84
CA LEU A 498 14.45 -3.61 -25.36
C LEU A 498 15.04 -4.74 -24.50
N PRO A 499 14.24 -5.30 -23.59
CA PRO A 499 14.62 -6.52 -22.85
C PRO A 499 14.71 -7.73 -23.80
N VAL A 500 15.34 -8.80 -23.36
CA VAL A 500 15.44 -10.07 -24.12
C VAL A 500 14.06 -10.69 -24.32
N PRO A 501 13.58 -10.86 -25.58
CA PRO A 501 12.20 -11.31 -25.83
C PRO A 501 11.86 -12.67 -25.22
N ALA A 502 12.74 -13.67 -25.34
CA ALA A 502 12.50 -15.02 -24.80
C ALA A 502 12.34 -15.02 -23.27
N ALA A 503 13.06 -14.14 -22.56
CA ALA A 503 12.92 -13.94 -21.13
C ALA A 503 11.56 -13.29 -20.78
N CYS A 504 11.16 -12.31 -21.58
CA CYS A 504 9.82 -11.68 -21.45
C CYS A 504 8.70 -12.70 -21.63
N ASP A 505 8.77 -13.53 -22.66
CA ASP A 505 7.75 -14.57 -22.95
C ASP A 505 7.64 -15.58 -21.78
N ALA A 506 8.77 -15.97 -21.20
CA ALA A 506 8.78 -16.87 -20.03
C ALA A 506 8.11 -16.24 -18.80
N ILE A 507 8.36 -14.96 -18.56
CA ILE A 507 7.73 -14.21 -17.46
C ILE A 507 6.22 -14.06 -17.72
N ASP A 508 5.82 -13.64 -18.93
CA ASP A 508 4.43 -13.46 -19.30
C ASP A 508 3.62 -14.74 -19.10
N LEU A 509 4.22 -15.90 -19.49
CA LEU A 509 3.60 -17.20 -19.26
C LEU A 509 3.48 -17.55 -17.78
N ALA A 510 4.51 -17.30 -16.98
CA ALA A 510 4.49 -17.60 -15.54
C ALA A 510 3.46 -16.74 -14.79
N LEU A 511 3.36 -15.47 -15.13
CA LEU A 511 2.48 -14.48 -14.51
C LEU A 511 1.08 -14.44 -15.12
N GLY A 512 0.80 -15.17 -16.22
CA GLY A 512 -0.49 -15.15 -16.89
C GLY A 512 -0.80 -13.82 -17.60
N LEU A 513 0.22 -13.14 -18.11
CA LEU A 513 0.07 -11.84 -18.77
C LEU A 513 -0.41 -11.98 -20.23
N GLY A 514 -1.68 -12.26 -20.38
CA GLY A 514 -2.37 -12.33 -21.67
C GLY A 514 -3.88 -12.41 -21.46
N PRO A 515 -4.68 -12.00 -22.47
CA PRO A 515 -6.14 -11.93 -22.31
C PRO A 515 -6.81 -13.25 -21.88
N THR A 516 -6.18 -14.38 -22.23
CA THR A 516 -6.69 -15.73 -21.96
C THR A 516 -5.75 -16.59 -21.12
N LEU A 517 -4.62 -16.04 -20.67
CA LEU A 517 -3.66 -16.75 -19.84
C LEU A 517 -4.03 -16.64 -18.37
N GLU A 518 -3.83 -17.74 -17.65
CA GLU A 518 -3.92 -17.75 -16.19
C GLU A 518 -2.53 -17.87 -15.58
N PRO A 519 -2.27 -17.20 -14.45
CA PRO A 519 -0.97 -17.30 -13.78
C PRO A 519 -0.71 -18.74 -13.32
N LYS A 520 0.54 -19.19 -13.42
CA LYS A 520 0.96 -20.56 -13.01
C LYS A 520 0.84 -20.76 -11.50
N PHE A 521 1.00 -19.72 -10.73
CA PHE A 521 0.86 -19.69 -9.27
C PHE A 521 0.31 -18.35 -8.84
N ASP A 522 -0.08 -18.24 -7.59
CA ASP A 522 -0.39 -16.99 -6.91
C ASP A 522 0.70 -16.64 -5.89
N PHE A 523 0.66 -15.43 -5.36
CA PHE A 523 1.62 -14.94 -4.38
C PHE A 523 1.16 -15.14 -2.92
N SER A 524 0.08 -15.87 -2.71
CA SER A 524 -0.38 -16.23 -1.36
C SER A 524 0.62 -17.13 -0.65
N PHE A 525 0.66 -17.02 0.67
CA PHE A 525 1.55 -17.83 1.50
C PHE A 525 0.98 -18.06 2.90
N THR A 526 1.61 -18.98 3.63
CA THR A 526 1.23 -19.34 4.99
C THR A 526 2.41 -19.19 5.93
N VAL A 527 2.15 -18.66 7.12
CA VAL A 527 3.10 -18.66 8.23
C VAL A 527 2.47 -19.39 9.41
N ASP A 528 3.07 -20.50 9.80
CA ASP A 528 2.63 -21.27 10.95
C ASP A 528 3.41 -20.82 12.20
N GLY A 529 2.71 -20.67 13.30
CA GLY A 529 3.27 -20.44 14.62
C GLY A 529 2.70 -21.43 15.65
N PRO A 530 3.25 -21.46 16.87
CA PRO A 530 2.85 -22.45 17.88
C PRO A 530 1.35 -22.43 18.23
N MET A 531 0.73 -21.24 18.28
CA MET A 531 -0.69 -21.06 18.67
C MET A 531 -1.52 -20.33 17.62
N HIS A 532 -0.99 -20.16 16.41
CA HIS A 532 -1.68 -19.44 15.33
C HIS A 532 -1.25 -19.97 13.96
N ARG A 533 -2.08 -19.68 12.97
CA ARG A 533 -1.76 -19.83 11.55
C ARG A 533 -2.10 -18.54 10.82
N VAL A 534 -1.16 -17.99 10.08
CA VAL A 534 -1.39 -16.84 9.22
C VAL A 534 -1.58 -17.30 7.78
N ARG A 535 -2.69 -16.88 7.17
CA ARG A 535 -2.97 -17.04 5.73
C ARG A 535 -2.92 -15.66 5.08
N VAL A 536 -1.98 -15.46 4.17
CA VAL A 536 -1.85 -14.21 3.43
C VAL A 536 -2.43 -14.41 2.04
N LEU A 537 -3.45 -13.60 1.71
CA LEU A 537 -4.22 -13.76 0.47
C LEU A 537 -3.65 -12.89 -0.65
N ASP A 538 -3.53 -13.47 -1.83
CA ASP A 538 -3.28 -12.74 -3.08
C ASP A 538 -4.62 -12.36 -3.70
N THR A 539 -5.07 -11.14 -3.47
CA THR A 539 -6.36 -10.61 -3.93
C THR A 539 -6.30 -9.98 -5.33
N ARG A 540 -5.15 -10.03 -6.01
CA ARG A 540 -4.93 -9.36 -7.30
C ARG A 540 -4.86 -10.31 -8.49
N THR A 541 -4.14 -11.42 -8.38
CA THR A 541 -3.80 -12.22 -9.55
C THR A 541 -4.89 -13.20 -9.98
N ARG A 542 -5.85 -13.53 -9.09
CA ARG A 542 -6.91 -14.53 -9.35
C ARG A 542 -8.31 -14.02 -9.06
N ARG A 543 -8.61 -12.82 -9.56
CA ARG A 543 -9.92 -12.16 -9.41
C ARG A 543 -11.01 -12.84 -10.22
N LEU A 544 -12.23 -12.79 -9.71
CA LEU A 544 -13.45 -13.25 -10.36
C LEU A 544 -14.16 -12.08 -11.06
N TYR A 545 -14.42 -12.20 -12.34
CA TYR A 545 -15.17 -11.20 -13.10
C TYR A 545 -16.51 -11.75 -13.53
N SER A 546 -17.60 -11.20 -12.97
CA SER A 546 -18.98 -11.57 -13.35
C SER A 546 -19.34 -11.02 -14.73
N THR A 547 -18.87 -9.82 -15.06
CA THR A 547 -18.97 -9.16 -16.36
C THR A 547 -17.66 -8.42 -16.66
N ALA A 548 -17.55 -7.85 -17.85
CA ALA A 548 -16.35 -7.09 -18.23
C ALA A 548 -16.12 -5.82 -17.38
N TYR A 549 -17.17 -5.24 -16.81
CA TYR A 549 -17.13 -3.96 -16.11
C TYR A 549 -17.57 -4.00 -14.64
N ALA A 550 -18.04 -5.15 -14.16
CA ALA A 550 -18.48 -5.31 -12.77
C ALA A 550 -17.27 -5.27 -11.81
N SER A 551 -17.55 -4.83 -10.58
CA SER A 551 -16.59 -4.95 -9.47
C SER A 551 -16.14 -6.40 -9.33
N PRO A 552 -14.85 -6.64 -9.07
CA PRO A 552 -14.33 -8.00 -9.03
C PRO A 552 -14.72 -8.70 -7.73
N GLY A 553 -14.94 -10.01 -7.81
CA GLY A 553 -14.71 -10.85 -6.64
C GLY A 553 -13.20 -11.00 -6.47
N LEU A 554 -12.67 -10.67 -5.30
CA LEU A 554 -11.23 -10.60 -5.09
C LEU A 554 -10.53 -11.94 -5.27
N LEU A 555 -11.25 -13.04 -5.08
CA LEU A 555 -10.78 -14.39 -5.39
C LEU A 555 -11.84 -15.19 -6.17
N THR A 556 -11.38 -15.96 -7.14
CA THR A 556 -12.21 -17.05 -7.69
C THR A 556 -12.50 -18.09 -6.62
N PRO A 557 -13.57 -18.89 -6.73
CA PRO A 557 -13.84 -19.98 -5.79
C PRO A 557 -12.64 -20.91 -5.61
N GLN A 558 -11.98 -21.28 -6.70
CA GLN A 558 -10.82 -22.17 -6.69
C GLN A 558 -9.62 -21.55 -6.00
N ALA A 559 -9.39 -20.25 -6.22
CA ALA A 559 -8.33 -19.54 -5.53
C ALA A 559 -8.59 -19.45 -4.02
N LEU A 560 -9.83 -19.17 -3.63
CA LEU A 560 -10.23 -19.18 -2.22
C LEU A 560 -10.03 -20.56 -1.57
N ASP A 561 -10.41 -21.64 -2.27
CA ASP A 561 -10.21 -23.01 -1.78
C ASP A 561 -8.72 -23.34 -1.57
N THR A 562 -7.85 -22.79 -2.41
CA THR A 562 -6.41 -23.00 -2.33
C THR A 562 -5.75 -22.12 -1.26
N GLN A 563 -6.08 -20.84 -1.23
CA GLN A 563 -5.43 -19.88 -0.36
C GLN A 563 -5.95 -19.95 1.08
N LEU A 564 -7.23 -20.27 1.23
CA LEU A 564 -7.91 -20.41 2.53
C LEU A 564 -8.72 -21.72 2.56
N PRO A 565 -8.06 -22.90 2.65
CA PRO A 565 -8.72 -24.18 2.72
C PRO A 565 -9.57 -24.29 3.99
N ALA A 566 -10.69 -25.01 3.94
CA ALA A 566 -11.45 -25.36 5.13
C ALA A 566 -10.68 -26.45 5.90
N GLU A 567 -10.11 -26.09 7.01
CA GLU A 567 -9.34 -26.98 7.87
C GLU A 567 -9.70 -26.75 9.34
N THR A 568 -9.40 -27.69 10.20
CA THR A 568 -9.56 -27.53 11.64
C THR A 568 -8.20 -27.23 12.26
N LEU A 569 -8.11 -26.11 12.96
CA LEU A 569 -6.94 -25.81 13.76
C LEU A 569 -7.03 -26.51 15.14
N PRO A 570 -5.91 -26.79 15.78
CA PRO A 570 -5.91 -27.30 17.15
C PRO A 570 -6.68 -26.36 18.11
N ASP A 571 -7.17 -26.91 19.21
CA ASP A 571 -7.89 -26.14 20.22
C ASP A 571 -7.01 -24.99 20.76
N GLY A 572 -7.63 -23.82 20.95
CA GLY A 572 -6.94 -22.62 21.41
C GLY A 572 -6.22 -21.84 20.32
N HIS A 573 -6.04 -22.40 19.12
CA HIS A 573 -5.38 -21.69 18.02
C HIS A 573 -6.28 -20.61 17.41
N VAL A 574 -5.64 -19.63 16.81
CA VAL A 574 -6.28 -18.52 16.07
C VAL A 574 -5.86 -18.57 14.61
N LEU A 575 -6.83 -18.45 13.71
CA LEU A 575 -6.55 -18.13 12.32
C LEU A 575 -6.35 -16.62 12.17
N ILE A 576 -5.24 -16.24 11.56
CA ILE A 576 -4.97 -14.86 11.17
C ILE A 576 -4.99 -14.80 9.65
N VAL A 577 -5.81 -13.91 9.08
CA VAL A 577 -5.89 -13.71 7.63
C VAL A 577 -5.37 -12.33 7.30
N VAL A 578 -4.41 -12.24 6.41
CA VAL A 578 -3.93 -10.98 5.87
C VAL A 578 -4.52 -10.78 4.49
N SER A 579 -5.28 -9.71 4.31
CA SER A 579 -5.90 -9.34 3.04
C SER A 579 -5.53 -7.89 2.73
N PRO A 580 -4.90 -7.59 1.58
CA PRO A 580 -4.64 -6.20 1.18
C PRO A 580 -5.92 -5.35 1.28
N ALA A 581 -6.98 -5.73 0.58
CA ALA A 581 -8.27 -5.06 0.65
C ALA A 581 -9.05 -5.42 1.94
N PRO A 582 -9.77 -4.46 2.55
CA PRO A 582 -10.51 -4.69 3.78
C PRO A 582 -11.73 -5.60 3.58
N VAL A 583 -12.01 -6.43 4.59
CA VAL A 583 -13.20 -7.31 4.62
C VAL A 583 -14.43 -6.55 5.08
N PHE A 584 -14.28 -5.70 6.09
CA PHE A 584 -15.34 -4.83 6.60
C PHE A 584 -14.89 -3.37 6.56
N GLY A 585 -15.83 -2.49 6.21
CA GLY A 585 -15.71 -1.05 6.25
C GLY A 585 -16.95 -0.41 6.89
N PRO A 586 -17.10 0.91 6.86
CA PRO A 586 -18.33 1.57 7.27
C PRO A 586 -19.56 0.95 6.61
N ALA A 587 -20.67 0.81 7.37
CA ALA A 587 -21.86 0.11 6.89
C ALA A 587 -22.37 0.65 5.54
N VAL A 588 -22.28 1.95 5.32
CA VAL A 588 -22.68 2.58 4.07
C VAL A 588 -21.86 2.10 2.87
N MET A 589 -20.56 1.88 3.03
CA MET A 589 -19.69 1.38 1.95
C MET A 589 -20.07 -0.06 1.59
N ASN A 590 -20.28 -0.90 2.60
CA ASN A 590 -20.68 -2.28 2.38
C ASN A 590 -22.06 -2.41 1.71
N GLU A 591 -23.01 -1.53 2.05
CA GLU A 591 -24.34 -1.50 1.42
C GLU A 591 -24.28 -1.01 -0.02
N LEU A 592 -23.60 0.10 -0.26
CA LEU A 592 -23.49 0.69 -1.59
C LEU A 592 -22.65 -0.19 -2.52
N GLY A 593 -21.58 -0.81 -2.04
CA GLY A 593 -20.77 -1.73 -2.82
C GLY A 593 -21.61 -2.84 -3.44
N GLY A 594 -22.52 -3.44 -2.66
CA GLY A 594 -23.47 -4.45 -3.17
C GLY A 594 -24.42 -3.90 -4.24
N VAL A 595 -24.90 -2.67 -4.08
CA VAL A 595 -25.77 -2.01 -5.08
C VAL A 595 -25.01 -1.70 -6.36
N PHE A 596 -23.78 -1.20 -6.27
CA PHE A 596 -22.95 -0.90 -7.44
C PHE A 596 -22.54 -2.17 -8.19
N ALA A 597 -22.14 -3.21 -7.49
CA ALA A 597 -21.79 -4.48 -8.12
C ALA A 597 -22.98 -5.12 -8.86
N ALA A 598 -24.19 -4.97 -8.32
CA ALA A 598 -25.41 -5.51 -8.92
C ALA A 598 -25.95 -4.68 -10.08
N ASN A 599 -25.70 -3.36 -10.09
CA ASN A 599 -26.33 -2.40 -11.01
C ASN A 599 -25.32 -1.55 -11.78
N GLU A 600 -24.09 -1.95 -11.89
CA GLU A 600 -23.02 -1.18 -12.55
C GLU A 600 -23.42 -0.68 -13.95
N TYR A 601 -24.05 -1.56 -14.74
CA TYR A 601 -24.50 -1.22 -16.07
C TYR A 601 -25.63 -0.17 -16.06
N ASP A 602 -26.57 -0.28 -15.15
CA ASP A 602 -27.71 0.65 -15.04
C ASP A 602 -27.29 2.01 -14.48
N ILE A 603 -26.36 2.04 -13.53
CA ILE A 603 -25.77 3.28 -13.00
C ILE A 603 -24.92 3.97 -14.06
N ALA A 604 -24.10 3.24 -14.78
CA ALA A 604 -23.36 3.77 -15.92
C ALA A 604 -24.29 4.27 -17.03
N SER A 605 -25.41 3.61 -17.28
CA SER A 605 -26.44 4.05 -18.22
C SER A 605 -27.16 5.29 -17.76
N PHE A 606 -27.47 5.39 -16.46
CA PHE A 606 -28.06 6.59 -15.85
C PHE A 606 -27.09 7.77 -15.89
N ALA A 607 -25.84 7.59 -15.50
CA ALA A 607 -24.81 8.62 -15.58
C ALA A 607 -24.60 9.10 -17.02
N ARG A 608 -24.74 8.22 -18.01
CA ARG A 608 -24.70 8.56 -19.45
C ARG A 608 -25.89 9.40 -19.87
N SER A 609 -27.08 9.10 -19.37
CA SER A 609 -28.30 9.82 -19.73
C SER A 609 -28.31 11.27 -19.24
N ILE A 610 -27.57 11.57 -18.18
CA ILE A 610 -27.44 12.93 -17.63
C ILE A 610 -26.16 13.64 -18.10
N SER A 611 -25.18 12.92 -18.64
CA SER A 611 -23.98 13.50 -19.27
C SER A 611 -24.14 13.45 -20.79
N SER A 612 -23.96 14.56 -21.49
CA SER A 612 -24.08 14.68 -22.95
C SER A 612 -22.95 13.96 -23.72
N GLN A 613 -22.39 12.88 -23.19
CA GLN A 613 -21.21 12.21 -23.75
C GLN A 613 -21.52 11.10 -24.73
N SER A 614 -20.61 10.87 -25.68
CA SER A 614 -20.78 9.85 -26.69
C SER A 614 -20.79 8.43 -26.06
N GLN A 615 -21.59 7.56 -26.65
CA GLN A 615 -21.75 6.17 -26.20
C GLN A 615 -20.42 5.38 -26.19
N GLU A 616 -19.48 5.76 -27.04
CA GLU A 616 -18.16 5.13 -27.17
C GLU A 616 -17.23 5.48 -26.01
N GLN A 617 -17.25 6.72 -25.53
CA GLN A 617 -16.49 7.15 -24.36
C GLN A 617 -17.00 6.52 -23.06
N SER A 618 -18.29 6.23 -23.01
CA SER A 618 -18.90 5.61 -21.83
C SER A 618 -18.72 4.09 -21.77
N VAL A 619 -18.58 3.41 -22.93
CA VAL A 619 -18.26 1.98 -22.98
C VAL A 619 -16.81 1.71 -22.58
N THR A 620 -15.90 2.65 -22.81
CA THR A 620 -14.49 2.54 -22.37
C THR A 620 -14.29 2.79 -20.87
N GLY A 621 -15.34 3.16 -20.14
CA GLY A 621 -15.24 3.50 -18.73
C GLY A 621 -14.60 4.86 -18.44
N LEU A 622 -14.40 5.67 -19.46
CA LEU A 622 -13.76 6.98 -19.34
C LEU A 622 -14.73 8.10 -19.69
N ASN A 623 -14.85 9.06 -18.79
CA ASN A 623 -15.58 10.31 -18.99
C ASN A 623 -14.58 11.46 -18.89
N ASN A 624 -14.18 12.06 -20.03
CA ASN A 624 -13.12 13.08 -20.08
C ASN A 624 -11.82 12.61 -19.39
N GLY A 625 -11.46 11.33 -19.54
CA GLY A 625 -10.33 10.74 -18.84
C GLY A 625 -10.63 10.29 -17.41
N ARG A 626 -11.87 10.36 -16.95
CA ARG A 626 -12.27 9.86 -15.63
C ARG A 626 -12.98 8.51 -15.74
N PRO A 627 -12.71 7.58 -14.85
CA PRO A 627 -13.39 6.30 -14.81
C PRO A 627 -14.86 6.46 -14.39
N LEU A 628 -15.72 5.56 -14.89
CA LEU A 628 -17.12 5.45 -14.53
C LEU A 628 -17.41 4.10 -13.86
N GLY A 629 -18.51 4.02 -13.13
CA GLY A 629 -18.96 2.78 -12.50
C GLY A 629 -18.11 2.39 -11.29
N SER A 630 -17.72 1.13 -11.20
CA SER A 630 -16.91 0.60 -10.07
C SER A 630 -15.58 1.34 -9.85
N GLN A 631 -14.98 1.82 -10.93
CA GLN A 631 -13.75 2.61 -10.87
C GLN A 631 -13.94 4.00 -10.25
N PHE A 632 -15.06 4.66 -10.52
CA PHE A 632 -15.36 5.98 -9.94
C PHE A 632 -15.50 5.93 -8.41
N TYR A 633 -15.92 4.79 -7.88
CA TYR A 633 -16.16 4.57 -6.45
C TYR A 633 -15.05 3.76 -5.79
N ASP A 634 -14.01 3.38 -6.55
CA ASP A 634 -12.95 2.51 -6.05
C ASP A 634 -13.53 1.25 -5.37
N ALA A 635 -14.43 0.58 -6.09
CA ALA A 635 -15.25 -0.49 -5.55
C ALA A 635 -14.53 -1.84 -5.65
N GLU A 636 -13.40 -1.98 -4.97
CA GLU A 636 -12.62 -3.21 -4.97
C GLU A 636 -12.40 -3.86 -3.59
N HIS A 637 -13.19 -3.44 -2.60
CA HIS A 637 -13.26 -4.12 -1.32
C HIS A 637 -14.11 -5.41 -1.40
N TRP A 638 -13.97 -6.32 -0.45
CA TRP A 638 -14.64 -7.62 -0.50
C TRP A 638 -16.16 -7.53 -0.67
N SER A 639 -16.81 -6.59 0.00
CA SER A 639 -18.26 -6.43 -0.09
C SER A 639 -18.76 -5.82 -1.42
N ALA A 640 -17.86 -5.31 -2.27
CA ALA A 640 -18.22 -4.85 -3.60
C ALA A 640 -18.73 -5.98 -4.52
N HIS A 641 -18.38 -7.22 -4.22
CA HIS A 641 -18.91 -8.41 -4.90
C HIS A 641 -19.60 -9.34 -3.89
N PRO A 642 -20.91 -9.19 -3.63
CA PRO A 642 -21.61 -9.86 -2.52
C PRO A 642 -21.44 -11.38 -2.48
N ALA A 643 -21.47 -12.05 -3.62
CA ALA A 643 -21.33 -13.51 -3.66
C ALA A 643 -19.92 -14.00 -3.29
N ALA A 644 -18.88 -13.24 -3.64
CA ALA A 644 -17.51 -13.55 -3.23
C ALA A 644 -17.30 -13.24 -1.74
N PHE A 645 -17.88 -12.16 -1.26
CA PHE A 645 -17.84 -11.77 0.14
C PHE A 645 -18.50 -12.83 1.05
N GLU A 646 -19.73 -13.24 0.73
CA GLU A 646 -20.42 -14.28 1.51
C GLU A 646 -19.67 -15.63 1.48
N ARG A 647 -19.03 -15.96 0.37
CA ARG A 647 -18.20 -17.14 0.27
C ARG A 647 -16.95 -17.06 1.14
N LEU A 648 -16.34 -15.88 1.23
CA LEU A 648 -15.24 -15.65 2.17
C LEU A 648 -15.71 -15.83 3.62
N LEU A 649 -16.85 -15.22 4.00
CA LEU A 649 -17.38 -15.32 5.36
C LEU A 649 -17.77 -16.77 5.73
N GLU A 650 -18.38 -17.48 4.80
CA GLU A 650 -18.67 -18.92 4.98
C GLU A 650 -17.37 -19.70 5.19
N ARG A 651 -16.32 -19.43 4.43
CA ARG A 651 -15.02 -20.05 4.60
C ARG A 651 -14.39 -19.73 5.96
N LEU A 652 -14.41 -18.46 6.38
CA LEU A 652 -13.91 -18.04 7.68
C LEU A 652 -14.71 -18.68 8.84
N SER A 653 -15.99 -18.93 8.66
CA SER A 653 -16.85 -19.55 9.68
C SER A 653 -16.47 -20.99 10.06
N HIS A 654 -15.58 -21.63 9.31
CA HIS A 654 -15.00 -22.93 9.69
C HIS A 654 -14.03 -22.82 10.88
N TYR A 655 -13.55 -21.60 11.17
CA TYR A 655 -12.62 -21.33 12.24
C TYR A 655 -13.34 -20.59 13.37
N PRO A 656 -13.30 -21.10 14.60
CA PRO A 656 -13.98 -20.43 15.74
C PRO A 656 -13.45 -19.03 15.99
N ARG A 657 -12.13 -18.82 15.89
CA ARG A 657 -11.44 -17.58 16.19
C ARG A 657 -10.65 -17.11 14.99
N VAL A 658 -10.99 -15.94 14.47
CA VAL A 658 -10.36 -15.35 13.27
C VAL A 658 -9.98 -13.92 13.54
N VAL A 659 -8.75 -13.54 13.19
CA VAL A 659 -8.30 -12.16 13.10
C VAL A 659 -8.00 -11.85 11.64
N VAL A 660 -8.52 -10.76 11.11
CA VAL A 660 -8.22 -10.28 9.76
C VAL A 660 -7.43 -8.98 9.86
N LEU A 661 -6.31 -8.90 9.15
CA LEU A 661 -5.51 -7.69 9.01
C LEU A 661 -5.68 -7.16 7.59
N GLY A 662 -6.13 -5.91 7.48
CA GLY A 662 -6.42 -5.24 6.22
C GLY A 662 -5.63 -3.95 6.04
N GLY A 663 -5.58 -3.47 4.80
CA GLY A 663 -4.92 -2.23 4.37
C GLY A 663 -5.77 -1.39 3.44
N ASP A 664 -5.18 -0.82 2.39
CA ASP A 664 -5.73 -0.17 1.22
C ASP A 664 -6.44 1.20 1.47
N VAL A 665 -7.47 1.25 2.23
CA VAL A 665 -8.50 2.31 2.28
C VAL A 665 -8.10 3.66 2.91
N HIS A 666 -6.84 3.90 3.22
CA HIS A 666 -6.31 5.15 3.78
C HIS A 666 -6.99 5.66 5.06
N TYR A 667 -7.65 4.76 5.78
CA TYR A 667 -8.12 4.97 7.15
C TYR A 667 -7.91 3.69 7.96
N ALA A 668 -7.83 3.80 9.28
CA ALA A 668 -7.84 2.65 10.17
C ALA A 668 -9.20 2.50 10.84
N ALA A 669 -9.62 1.25 10.99
CA ALA A 669 -10.87 0.87 11.64
C ALA A 669 -10.77 -0.52 12.26
N ALA A 670 -11.71 -0.85 13.12
CA ALA A 670 -11.84 -2.19 13.67
C ALA A 670 -13.31 -2.64 13.75
N TYR A 671 -13.54 -3.90 13.43
CA TYR A 671 -14.86 -4.53 13.45
C TYR A 671 -14.79 -5.91 14.11
N ALA A 672 -15.80 -6.25 14.87
CA ALA A 672 -16.01 -7.62 15.34
C ALA A 672 -17.30 -8.17 14.73
N MET A 673 -17.21 -9.33 14.09
CA MET A 673 -18.34 -10.01 13.51
C MET A 673 -18.55 -11.35 14.18
N ASP A 674 -19.78 -11.62 14.58
CA ASP A 674 -20.24 -12.94 14.98
C ASP A 674 -20.99 -13.59 13.82
N TRP A 675 -20.67 -14.83 13.52
CA TRP A 675 -21.32 -15.64 12.51
C TRP A 675 -21.89 -16.91 13.15
N SER A 676 -23.12 -17.25 12.81
CA SER A 676 -23.78 -18.47 13.29
C SER A 676 -24.54 -19.15 12.17
N GLY A 677 -24.35 -20.44 11.99
CA GLY A 677 -25.04 -21.23 10.97
C GLY A 677 -24.46 -22.62 10.82
N ALA A 678 -25.20 -23.55 10.26
CA ALA A 678 -24.78 -24.92 10.00
C ALA A 678 -24.11 -25.61 11.22
N GLY A 679 -24.57 -25.30 12.44
CA GLY A 679 -24.00 -25.85 13.67
C GLY A 679 -22.66 -25.26 14.10
N ARG A 680 -22.18 -24.20 13.44
CA ARG A 680 -20.92 -23.50 13.71
C ARG A 680 -21.18 -22.12 14.27
N ASN A 681 -20.26 -21.66 15.11
CA ASN A 681 -20.16 -20.28 15.54
C ASN A 681 -18.72 -19.82 15.34
N SER A 682 -18.56 -18.63 14.80
CA SER A 682 -17.24 -18.02 14.55
C SER A 682 -17.26 -16.56 14.95
N ARG A 683 -16.17 -16.11 15.52
CA ARG A 683 -15.91 -14.69 15.74
C ARG A 683 -14.76 -14.25 14.86
N ILE A 684 -15.04 -13.25 14.03
CA ILE A 684 -14.08 -12.67 13.09
C ILE A 684 -13.83 -11.22 13.52
N VAL A 685 -12.61 -10.93 13.93
CA VAL A 685 -12.17 -9.58 14.29
C VAL A 685 -11.33 -9.04 13.16
N HIS A 686 -11.73 -7.92 12.59
CA HIS A 686 -11.04 -7.27 11.49
C HIS A 686 -10.40 -5.97 11.96
N PHE A 687 -9.10 -5.84 11.74
CA PHE A 687 -8.32 -4.65 11.98
C PHE A 687 -7.76 -4.10 10.67
N THR A 688 -8.04 -2.84 10.38
CA THR A 688 -7.44 -2.10 9.28
C THR A 688 -6.41 -1.12 9.82
N SER A 689 -5.22 -1.09 9.22
CA SER A 689 -4.17 -0.11 9.49
C SER A 689 -3.67 0.45 8.16
N SER A 690 -4.18 1.62 7.80
CA SER A 690 -3.88 2.37 6.58
C SER A 690 -4.13 3.86 6.83
N ALA A 691 -3.31 4.76 6.34
CA ALA A 691 -2.09 4.54 5.59
C ALA A 691 -0.86 4.69 6.48
N ALA A 692 0.25 4.03 6.12
CA ALA A 692 1.53 4.28 6.77
C ALA A 692 2.14 5.63 6.34
N SER A 693 1.92 6.05 5.10
CA SER A 693 2.37 7.35 4.56
C SER A 693 1.53 7.74 3.33
N ASN A 694 0.24 7.87 3.46
CA ASN A 694 -0.68 8.37 2.45
C ASN A 694 -2.02 8.77 3.09
N GLY A 695 -1.96 9.34 4.29
CA GLY A 695 -3.15 9.74 5.03
C GLY A 695 -3.74 11.03 4.49
N TRP A 696 -4.98 11.22 4.71
CA TRP A 696 -5.63 12.46 5.00
C TRP A 696 -6.49 13.12 3.95
N PHE A 697 -5.94 13.81 2.94
CA PHE A 697 -6.75 14.80 2.24
C PHE A 697 -7.77 14.20 1.25
N GLY A 698 -7.38 13.24 0.46
CA GLY A 698 -8.27 12.56 -0.48
C GLY A 698 -9.32 11.73 0.23
N THR A 699 -8.89 11.00 1.27
CA THR A 699 -9.76 10.17 2.09
C THR A 699 -10.80 10.99 2.85
N VAL A 700 -10.41 12.14 3.43
CA VAL A 700 -11.36 13.05 4.09
C VAL A 700 -12.43 13.55 3.11
N ARG A 701 -12.04 13.91 1.89
CA ARG A 701 -13.00 14.33 0.85
C ARG A 701 -14.00 13.21 0.52
N ASN A 702 -13.50 12.00 0.30
CA ASN A 702 -14.35 10.85 0.00
C ASN A 702 -15.26 10.49 1.17
N LEU A 703 -14.76 10.60 2.38
CA LEU A 703 -15.57 10.41 3.60
C LEU A 703 -16.58 11.52 3.84
N MET A 704 -16.28 12.76 3.47
CA MET A 704 -17.28 13.82 3.46
C MET A 704 -18.41 13.54 2.48
N LEU A 705 -18.10 13.00 1.30
CA LEU A 705 -19.10 12.54 0.33
C LEU A 705 -19.91 11.37 0.91
N LEU A 706 -19.24 10.36 1.46
CA LEU A 706 -19.89 9.22 2.13
C LEU A 706 -20.71 9.66 3.32
N ASN A 707 -20.28 10.66 4.07
CA ASN A 707 -21.04 11.23 5.17
C ASN A 707 -22.29 11.98 4.69
N GLY A 708 -22.18 12.78 3.65
CA GLY A 708 -23.33 13.42 3.02
C GLY A 708 -24.39 12.38 2.60
N MET A 709 -23.95 11.25 2.04
CA MET A 709 -24.81 10.12 1.69
C MET A 709 -25.36 9.40 2.93
N SER A 710 -24.58 9.26 3.99
CA SER A 710 -24.92 8.50 5.20
C SER A 710 -25.79 9.31 6.17
N VAL A 711 -25.69 10.62 6.17
CA VAL A 711 -26.64 11.48 6.92
C VAL A 711 -28.07 11.24 6.43
N GLY A 712 -28.24 11.08 5.11
CA GLY A 712 -29.52 10.66 4.54
C GLY A 712 -29.94 9.24 4.92
N LEU A 713 -28.98 8.38 5.27
CA LEU A 713 -29.23 6.96 5.55
C LEU A 713 -29.07 6.60 7.04
N GLN A 714 -28.56 7.49 7.88
CA GLN A 714 -28.33 7.32 9.35
C GLN A 714 -27.55 6.06 9.74
N ARG A 715 -26.53 5.67 8.97
CA ARG A 715 -25.98 4.31 9.04
C ARG A 715 -24.47 4.18 9.29
N ILE A 716 -23.72 5.26 9.40
CA ILE A 716 -22.29 5.17 9.78
C ILE A 716 -22.20 4.75 11.24
N GLY A 717 -21.36 3.74 11.52
CA GLY A 717 -21.14 3.22 12.89
C GLY A 717 -22.26 2.34 13.46
N MET A 718 -23.28 2.01 12.67
CA MET A 718 -24.30 1.06 13.10
C MET A 718 -23.87 -0.39 12.86
N PRO A 719 -24.31 -1.34 13.68
CA PRO A 719 -24.08 -2.74 13.42
C PRO A 719 -24.73 -3.16 12.09
N MET A 720 -24.04 -4.00 11.33
CA MET A 720 -24.58 -4.63 10.13
C MET A 720 -25.08 -6.02 10.49
N THR A 721 -26.28 -6.38 10.12
CA THR A 721 -26.86 -7.71 10.32
C THR A 721 -27.33 -8.27 8.99
N ARG A 722 -26.90 -9.49 8.67
CA ARG A 722 -27.33 -10.22 7.47
C ARG A 722 -27.92 -11.55 7.87
N LEU A 723 -28.98 -11.91 7.17
CA LEU A 723 -29.68 -13.17 7.32
C LEU A 723 -29.68 -13.92 5.99
N GLY A 724 -29.31 -15.19 5.99
CA GLY A 724 -29.13 -15.99 4.79
C GLY A 724 -29.97 -17.27 4.73
N TRP A 725 -30.41 -17.61 3.53
CA TRP A 725 -31.16 -18.84 3.21
C TRP A 725 -30.65 -19.47 1.92
N ASN A 726 -30.56 -20.80 1.89
CA ASN A 726 -30.09 -21.55 0.72
C ASN A 726 -31.15 -21.72 -0.39
N ASN A 727 -32.38 -21.24 -0.20
CA ASN A 727 -33.45 -21.43 -1.18
C ASN A 727 -34.00 -20.09 -1.68
N THR A 728 -34.71 -20.16 -2.83
CA THR A 728 -35.19 -19.00 -3.58
C THR A 728 -36.54 -18.43 -3.11
N LEU A 729 -37.19 -19.01 -2.09
CA LEU A 729 -38.47 -18.51 -1.59
C LEU A 729 -38.25 -17.34 -0.63
N PRO A 730 -39.01 -16.24 -0.79
CA PRO A 730 -38.89 -15.10 0.12
C PRO A 730 -39.22 -15.51 1.56
N PRO A 731 -38.36 -15.21 2.51
CA PRO A 731 -38.53 -15.58 3.92
C PRO A 731 -39.37 -14.57 4.71
N VAL A 732 -39.87 -13.52 4.08
CA VAL A 732 -40.63 -12.44 4.73
C VAL A 732 -42.08 -12.52 4.33
N VAL A 733 -42.98 -12.37 5.30
CA VAL A 733 -44.42 -12.19 5.05
C VAL A 733 -44.66 -10.74 4.72
N ASP A 734 -45.25 -10.47 3.55
CA ASP A 734 -45.78 -9.16 3.24
C ASP A 734 -46.93 -8.87 4.25
N ASP A 735 -46.70 -7.90 5.11
CA ASP A 735 -47.82 -7.41 5.94
C ASP A 735 -48.78 -6.65 5.05
N VAL A 736 -49.98 -7.16 4.93
CA VAL A 736 -51.03 -6.71 3.97
C VAL A 736 -51.62 -5.35 4.36
N SER A 737 -51.18 -4.74 5.43
CA SER A 737 -51.67 -3.46 5.94
C SER A 737 -50.89 -2.26 5.38
N ASN A 738 -51.27 -1.80 4.19
CA ASN A 738 -51.15 -0.41 3.71
C ASN A 738 -49.75 0.18 3.40
N GLU A 739 -48.67 -0.56 3.30
CA GLU A 739 -47.39 -0.02 2.80
C GLU A 739 -47.15 -0.43 1.34
N PRO A 740 -46.36 0.38 0.57
CA PRO A 740 -46.00 -0.01 -0.78
C PRO A 740 -45.32 -1.37 -0.74
N PRO A 741 -45.57 -2.27 -1.68
CA PRO A 741 -45.01 -3.59 -1.69
C PRO A 741 -43.51 -3.48 -1.61
N LEU A 742 -42.88 -4.22 -0.67
CA LEU A 742 -41.43 -4.41 -0.64
C LEU A 742 -40.96 -4.62 -2.08
N PRO A 743 -39.88 -3.96 -2.52
CA PRO A 743 -39.37 -4.18 -3.86
C PRO A 743 -39.27 -5.71 -4.04
N ARG A 744 -40.03 -6.25 -5.01
CA ARG A 744 -40.00 -7.66 -5.33
C ARG A 744 -38.58 -7.97 -5.75
N ILE A 745 -37.76 -8.41 -4.77
CA ILE A 745 -36.42 -8.90 -5.05
C ILE A 745 -36.65 -10.09 -5.97
N ARG A 746 -36.33 -9.92 -7.26
CA ARG A 746 -36.27 -11.04 -8.19
C ARG A 746 -35.16 -11.95 -7.70
N VAL A 747 -35.56 -12.97 -6.96
CA VAL A 747 -34.67 -14.00 -6.52
C VAL A 747 -34.21 -14.75 -7.75
N GLN A 748 -33.02 -14.44 -8.24
CA GLN A 748 -32.32 -15.29 -9.17
C GLN A 748 -31.98 -16.61 -8.42
N THR A 749 -31.87 -17.70 -9.14
CA THR A 749 -31.50 -19.02 -8.63
C THR A 749 -30.23 -18.93 -7.78
N GLY A 750 -30.35 -18.96 -6.47
CA GLY A 750 -29.24 -18.87 -5.53
C GLY A 750 -29.68 -18.60 -4.09
N PRO A 751 -28.74 -18.50 -3.16
CA PRO A 751 -29.00 -18.13 -1.77
C PRO A 751 -29.65 -16.74 -1.69
N VAL A 752 -30.59 -16.59 -0.78
CA VAL A 752 -31.18 -15.29 -0.44
C VAL A 752 -30.46 -14.72 0.75
N LEU A 753 -29.98 -13.50 0.62
CA LEU A 753 -29.38 -12.74 1.70
C LEU A 753 -30.15 -11.44 1.90
N LEU A 754 -30.60 -11.19 3.11
CA LEU A 754 -31.30 -9.98 3.48
C LEU A 754 -30.51 -9.17 4.49
N SER A 755 -30.41 -7.85 4.22
CA SER A 755 -29.84 -6.88 5.13
C SER A 755 -30.93 -6.36 6.07
N ASN A 756 -30.72 -6.55 7.38
CA ASN A 756 -31.67 -6.05 8.38
C ASN A 756 -31.81 -4.53 8.33
N GLU A 757 -30.76 -3.82 7.97
CA GLU A 757 -30.66 -2.35 7.96
C GLU A 757 -31.44 -1.72 6.79
N LEU A 758 -31.78 -2.48 5.77
CA LEU A 758 -32.56 -1.99 4.63
C LEU A 758 -34.05 -1.88 4.93
N PHE A 759 -34.53 -2.51 5.99
CA PHE A 759 -35.94 -2.47 6.37
C PHE A 759 -36.24 -1.31 7.34
N GLN A 760 -37.25 -0.51 7.03
CA GLN A 760 -37.65 0.58 7.90
C GLN A 760 -38.60 0.13 9.01
N HIS A 761 -39.32 -0.95 8.77
CA HIS A 761 -40.28 -1.54 9.70
C HIS A 761 -39.94 -2.99 9.98
N ARG A 762 -40.48 -3.54 11.08
CA ARG A 762 -40.35 -4.94 11.43
C ARG A 762 -41.28 -5.81 10.58
N HIS A 763 -40.73 -6.84 9.96
CA HIS A 763 -41.47 -7.83 9.18
C HIS A 763 -41.24 -9.22 9.77
N PRO A 764 -42.29 -10.03 9.96
CA PRO A 764 -42.15 -11.39 10.47
C PRO A 764 -41.46 -12.29 9.44
N LEU A 765 -40.57 -13.13 9.91
CA LEU A 765 -39.94 -14.15 9.11
C LEU A 765 -40.78 -15.42 9.07
N THR A 766 -41.05 -15.92 7.86
CA THR A 766 -41.76 -17.19 7.65
C THR A 766 -40.88 -18.42 7.88
N ARG A 767 -39.57 -18.19 7.82
CA ARG A 767 -38.55 -19.22 8.01
C ARG A 767 -37.36 -18.66 8.75
N ALA A 768 -36.81 -19.45 9.70
CA ALA A 768 -35.58 -19.11 10.33
C ALA A 768 -34.43 -19.04 9.29
N PRO A 769 -33.50 -18.11 9.41
CA PRO A 769 -32.31 -18.10 8.58
C PRO A 769 -31.46 -19.34 8.83
N GLU A 770 -30.81 -19.84 7.80
CA GLU A 770 -29.89 -20.98 7.86
C GLU A 770 -28.51 -20.55 8.35
N TRP A 771 -28.15 -19.29 8.10
CA TRP A 771 -27.02 -18.60 8.73
C TRP A 771 -27.37 -17.13 8.95
N LEU A 772 -26.65 -16.54 9.88
CA LEU A 772 -26.72 -15.11 10.11
C LEU A 772 -25.37 -14.61 10.60
N TRP A 773 -25.09 -13.35 10.34
CA TRP A 773 -23.95 -12.70 10.91
C TRP A 773 -24.26 -11.25 11.31
N ARG A 774 -23.52 -10.77 12.29
CA ARG A 774 -23.63 -9.41 12.80
C ARG A 774 -22.24 -8.83 13.01
N ALA A 775 -21.94 -7.72 12.33
CA ALA A 775 -20.70 -6.98 12.49
C ALA A 775 -20.94 -5.69 13.27
N ASN A 776 -20.10 -5.43 14.24
CA ASN A 776 -20.13 -4.22 15.05
C ASN A 776 -18.80 -3.49 14.92
N PRO A 777 -18.80 -2.14 14.80
CA PRO A 777 -17.57 -1.36 14.91
C PRO A 777 -17.00 -1.48 16.33
N ILE A 778 -15.68 -1.58 16.42
CA ILE A 778 -14.94 -1.50 17.69
C ILE A 778 -14.43 -0.08 17.80
N VAL A 779 -14.66 0.55 18.94
CA VAL A 779 -14.24 1.93 19.20
C VAL A 779 -13.12 1.96 20.23
N ASP A 780 -12.42 3.09 20.39
CA ASP A 780 -11.37 3.24 21.40
C ASP A 780 -11.93 2.95 22.80
N VAL A 781 -11.43 1.89 23.41
CA VAL A 781 -11.93 1.39 24.71
C VAL A 781 -11.50 2.25 25.90
N ARG A 782 -10.53 3.15 25.73
CA ARG A 782 -10.03 4.00 26.81
C ARG A 782 -11.00 5.14 27.13
N ALA A 783 -11.06 5.53 28.39
CA ALA A 783 -11.75 6.75 28.78
C ALA A 783 -11.08 7.99 28.11
N PRO A 784 -11.82 9.07 27.78
CA PRO A 784 -11.23 10.26 27.15
C PRO A 784 -10.01 10.83 27.91
N ALA A 785 -10.02 10.75 29.24
CA ALA A 785 -8.90 11.22 30.06
C ALA A 785 -7.61 10.41 29.89
N ASP A 786 -7.73 9.13 29.51
CA ASP A 786 -6.60 8.19 29.40
C ASP A 786 -6.01 8.17 27.97
N ARG A 787 -6.59 8.93 27.04
CA ARG A 787 -6.07 9.03 25.69
C ARG A 787 -4.91 10.01 25.62
N PRO A 788 -3.92 9.79 24.77
CA PRO A 788 -2.87 10.77 24.50
C PRO A 788 -3.45 12.16 24.18
N VAL A 789 -2.74 13.20 24.56
CA VAL A 789 -3.18 14.60 24.29
C VAL A 789 -3.46 14.82 22.80
N ALA A 790 -2.63 14.25 21.93
CA ALA A 790 -2.84 14.28 20.47
C ALA A 790 -4.17 13.64 20.06
N ALA A 791 -4.60 12.56 20.71
CA ALA A 791 -5.89 11.90 20.45
C ALA A 791 -7.10 12.65 21.04
N ARG A 792 -6.89 13.47 22.08
CA ARG A 792 -7.94 14.28 22.69
C ARG A 792 -8.36 15.46 21.81
N SER A 793 -7.45 15.99 20.99
CA SER A 793 -7.68 17.19 20.19
C SER A 793 -8.54 16.95 18.92
N VAL A 794 -8.90 15.71 18.63
CA VAL A 794 -9.83 15.32 17.54
C VAL A 794 -11.25 15.10 18.08
N GLY A 795 -11.52 15.44 19.31
CA GLY A 795 -12.85 15.33 19.93
C GLY A 795 -13.79 16.44 19.46
N VAL A 796 -15.08 16.16 19.55
CA VAL A 796 -16.23 17.06 19.25
C VAL A 796 -16.21 18.35 20.08
N ASP A 797 -15.36 18.43 21.10
CA ASP A 797 -15.30 19.55 22.05
C ASP A 797 -14.27 20.63 21.66
N THR A 798 -13.63 20.54 20.50
CA THR A 798 -12.71 21.58 20.05
C THR A 798 -13.50 22.71 19.39
N GLU A 799 -13.52 23.88 20.03
CA GLU A 799 -13.97 25.11 19.40
C GLU A 799 -13.21 25.33 18.07
N LEU A 800 -13.95 25.68 17.04
CA LEU A 800 -13.42 25.99 15.73
C LEU A 800 -12.44 27.17 15.84
N PRO A 801 -11.15 27.04 15.51
CA PRO A 801 -10.27 28.20 15.51
C PRO A 801 -10.74 29.20 14.46
N ALA A 802 -10.79 30.46 14.85
CA ALA A 802 -11.14 31.56 13.94
C ALA A 802 -9.90 31.99 13.16
N GLY A 803 -10.00 32.17 11.85
CA GLY A 803 -8.95 32.77 11.02
C GLY A 803 -8.20 31.81 10.11
N ALA A 804 -6.99 32.17 9.70
CA ALA A 804 -6.19 31.46 8.68
C ALA A 804 -5.83 29.99 9.04
N ASP A 805 -5.82 29.66 10.31
CA ASP A 805 -5.59 28.29 10.78
C ASP A 805 -6.79 27.35 10.50
N ALA A 806 -7.95 27.92 10.11
CA ALA A 806 -9.13 27.13 9.79
C ALA A 806 -8.91 26.16 8.62
N VAL A 807 -8.05 26.49 7.64
CA VAL A 807 -7.75 25.61 6.51
C VAL A 807 -6.89 24.43 6.94
N HIS A 808 -6.04 24.63 7.94
CA HIS A 808 -5.19 23.58 8.51
C HIS A 808 -5.99 22.56 9.29
N HIS A 809 -6.91 23.09 10.04
CA HIS A 809 -7.85 22.30 10.80
C HIS A 809 -9.08 21.89 9.98
N TYR A 810 -9.18 22.32 8.70
CA TYR A 810 -10.34 21.99 7.87
C TYR A 810 -10.52 20.46 7.71
N GLY A 811 -9.45 19.73 7.62
CA GLY A 811 -9.51 18.28 7.67
C GLY A 811 -9.90 17.75 9.05
N ASP A 812 -9.36 18.33 10.12
CA ASP A 812 -9.78 18.04 11.50
C ASP A 812 -11.21 18.48 11.73
N LEU A 813 -11.60 19.60 11.15
CA LEU A 813 -12.95 20.15 11.17
C LEU A 813 -13.91 19.34 10.31
N ALA A 814 -13.50 18.92 9.12
CA ALA A 814 -14.28 18.05 8.27
C ALA A 814 -14.43 16.68 8.93
N ALA A 815 -13.37 16.12 9.48
CA ALA A 815 -13.42 14.94 10.28
C ALA A 815 -14.30 15.17 11.52
N ALA A 816 -14.14 16.24 12.27
CA ALA A 816 -14.97 16.57 13.44
C ALA A 816 -16.42 16.90 13.06
N HIS A 817 -16.67 17.51 11.91
CA HIS A 817 -18.02 17.80 11.41
C HIS A 817 -18.72 16.52 10.89
N VAL A 818 -18.00 15.71 10.17
CA VAL A 818 -18.41 14.34 9.79
C VAL A 818 -18.69 13.50 11.03
N LEU A 819 -17.89 13.70 12.07
CA LEU A 819 -17.93 13.00 13.35
C LEU A 819 -18.95 13.65 14.32
N GLY A 820 -19.27 14.94 14.16
CA GLY A 820 -20.23 15.68 14.96
C GLY A 820 -21.71 15.43 14.61
N LEU A 821 -21.93 14.71 13.52
CA LEU A 821 -23.28 14.29 13.10
C LEU A 821 -23.82 13.08 13.87
N ASP A 822 -23.55 13.06 15.14
CA ASP A 822 -24.00 12.06 16.06
C ASP A 822 -23.22 10.75 16.00
N SER A 823 -22.29 10.78 16.65
CA SER A 823 -21.90 9.80 17.61
C SER A 823 -20.42 9.79 17.79
N VAL A 824 -20.12 10.13 18.93
CA VAL A 824 -18.95 9.68 19.69
C VAL A 824 -18.43 8.30 19.24
N ALA A 825 -19.26 7.45 18.69
CA ALA A 825 -18.89 6.14 18.17
C ALA A 825 -18.07 6.23 16.89
N ILE A 826 -18.41 7.08 15.92
CA ILE A 826 -17.68 7.17 14.64
C ILE A 826 -16.31 7.82 14.85
N ALA A 827 -16.25 8.90 15.63
CA ALA A 827 -15.01 9.57 15.97
C ALA A 827 -14.01 8.67 16.70
N ARG A 828 -14.49 7.62 17.34
CA ARG A 828 -13.68 6.62 18.04
C ARG A 828 -13.38 5.39 17.19
N GLY A 829 -14.07 5.21 16.07
CA GLY A 829 -13.99 4.03 15.23
C GLY A 829 -13.11 4.19 14.00
N LEU A 830 -13.02 5.42 13.42
CA LEU A 830 -12.27 5.67 12.20
C LEU A 830 -11.10 6.61 12.45
N GLN A 831 -9.92 6.26 11.93
CA GLN A 831 -8.72 7.08 12.02
C GLN A 831 -8.16 7.37 10.63
N PHE A 832 -7.85 8.65 10.39
CA PHE A 832 -7.37 9.16 9.09
C PHE A 832 -5.92 9.65 9.14
N LEU A 833 -5.30 9.66 10.30
CA LEU A 833 -3.87 9.95 10.42
C LEU A 833 -3.07 8.74 9.96
N ASN A 834 -1.91 8.98 9.38
CA ASN A 834 -0.95 7.92 9.09
C ASN A 834 -0.71 7.10 10.36
N ASN A 835 -0.78 5.80 10.23
CA ASN A 835 -0.72 4.88 11.36
C ASN A 835 -0.04 3.56 11.02
N ALA A 836 0.41 2.86 12.05
CA ALA A 836 0.83 1.47 12.01
C ALA A 836 0.15 0.73 13.16
N GLY A 837 -0.45 -0.40 12.88
CA GLY A 837 -1.17 -1.22 13.85
C GLY A 837 -0.26 -2.21 14.56
N VAL A 838 -0.39 -2.31 15.88
CA VAL A 838 0.28 -3.35 16.69
C VAL A 838 -0.79 -4.20 17.34
N ILE A 839 -0.78 -5.48 17.04
CA ILE A 839 -1.74 -6.48 17.51
C ILE A 839 -1.17 -7.23 18.70
N ARG A 840 -1.99 -7.38 19.75
CA ARG A 840 -1.66 -8.16 20.93
C ARG A 840 -2.83 -9.01 21.36
N PHE A 841 -2.54 -10.11 22.00
CA PHE A 841 -3.52 -10.99 22.63
C PHE A 841 -3.34 -10.95 24.15
N ALA A 842 -4.44 -11.12 24.89
CA ALA A 842 -4.42 -11.17 26.34
C ALA A 842 -5.47 -12.15 26.86
N ALA A 843 -5.14 -12.88 27.92
CA ALA A 843 -6.13 -13.69 28.63
C ALA A 843 -6.93 -12.78 29.58
N GLY A 844 -8.24 -12.74 29.41
CA GLY A 844 -9.20 -12.07 30.32
C GLY A 844 -9.99 -13.07 31.13
N ALA A 845 -10.78 -12.55 32.07
CA ALA A 845 -11.67 -13.38 32.90
C ALA A 845 -12.82 -14.02 32.09
N ASP A 846 -13.17 -13.41 30.96
CA ASP A 846 -14.25 -13.78 30.05
C ASP A 846 -13.77 -14.50 28.78
N GLY A 847 -12.45 -14.66 28.62
CA GLY A 847 -11.83 -15.34 27.49
C GLY A 847 -10.59 -14.64 26.95
N THR A 848 -10.20 -14.97 25.74
CA THR A 848 -9.05 -14.35 25.07
C THR A 848 -9.50 -13.06 24.38
N HIS A 849 -8.80 -11.97 24.67
CA HIS A 849 -8.93 -10.68 24.01
C HIS A 849 -7.89 -10.52 22.90
N VAL A 850 -8.26 -9.79 21.87
CA VAL A 850 -7.33 -9.29 20.85
C VAL A 850 -7.45 -7.77 20.77
N SER A 851 -6.32 -7.09 20.73
CA SER A 851 -6.27 -5.63 20.68
C SER A 851 -5.41 -5.15 19.53
N GLN A 852 -5.75 -3.96 19.00
CA GLN A 852 -4.93 -3.19 18.07
C GLN A 852 -4.61 -1.83 18.66
N SER A 853 -3.32 -1.56 18.84
CA SER A 853 -2.81 -0.21 19.12
C SER A 853 -2.41 0.46 17.82
N LEU A 854 -3.04 1.56 17.46
CA LEU A 854 -2.64 2.38 16.30
C LEU A 854 -1.56 3.38 16.75
N LEU A 855 -0.36 3.21 16.23
CA LEU A 855 0.76 4.11 16.43
C LEU A 855 0.67 5.23 15.40
N SER A 856 0.53 6.47 15.86
CA SER A 856 0.47 7.66 15.02
C SER A 856 1.00 8.86 15.79
N LEU A 857 1.58 9.80 15.09
CA LEU A 857 1.95 11.09 15.68
C LEU A 857 1.26 12.20 14.88
N ARG A 858 0.37 12.91 15.53
CA ARG A 858 -0.09 14.21 15.10
C ARG A 858 1.09 15.18 15.22
N ALA A 859 1.24 16.13 14.36
CA ALA A 859 2.38 17.04 14.27
C ALA A 859 3.26 17.08 15.55
N ARG A 860 4.53 16.78 15.44
CA ARG A 860 5.46 16.85 16.58
C ARG A 860 5.38 18.25 17.17
N THR A 861 4.87 18.34 18.37
CA THR A 861 4.98 19.56 19.18
C THR A 861 6.35 19.62 19.86
N GLU A 862 6.97 18.43 20.10
CA GLU A 862 8.29 18.31 20.72
C GLU A 862 9.16 17.31 19.95
N PRO A 863 10.47 17.59 19.75
CA PRO A 863 11.39 16.73 18.99
C PRO A 863 11.57 15.31 19.54
N ASN A 864 11.27 15.10 20.82
CA ASN A 864 11.50 13.84 21.55
C ASN A 864 10.21 13.16 21.97
N GLU A 865 9.05 13.52 21.43
CA GLU A 865 7.80 12.88 21.76
C GLU A 865 7.79 11.45 21.20
N LYS A 866 7.70 10.45 22.09
CA LYS A 866 7.67 9.04 21.75
C LYS A 866 6.33 8.66 21.12
N ALA A 867 6.33 7.66 20.26
CA ALA A 867 5.13 7.12 19.68
C ALA A 867 4.22 6.54 20.77
N ALA A 868 3.06 7.14 20.93
CA ALA A 868 2.01 6.63 21.80
C ALA A 868 0.90 5.98 20.97
N ALA A 869 0.22 4.98 21.51
CA ALA A 869 -0.98 4.45 20.88
C ALA A 869 -2.03 5.56 20.80
N TYR A 870 -2.31 6.00 19.57
CA TYR A 870 -3.30 7.03 19.27
C TYR A 870 -4.72 6.52 19.57
N ILE A 871 -5.02 5.30 19.10
CA ILE A 871 -6.26 4.57 19.41
C ILE A 871 -5.92 3.17 19.91
N LEU A 872 -6.73 2.66 20.81
CA LEU A 872 -6.70 1.29 21.28
C LEU A 872 -8.06 0.64 21.03
N HIS A 873 -8.11 -0.27 20.09
CA HIS A 873 -9.23 -1.18 19.90
C HIS A 873 -8.99 -2.45 20.72
N ASP A 874 -9.99 -2.94 21.41
CA ASP A 874 -9.92 -4.19 22.19
C ASP A 874 -11.25 -4.92 22.11
N THR A 875 -11.22 -6.24 21.95
CA THR A 875 -12.41 -7.06 21.89
C THR A 875 -12.11 -8.52 22.23
N LEU A 876 -13.12 -9.19 22.72
CA LEU A 876 -13.12 -10.64 22.91
C LEU A 876 -13.05 -11.34 21.53
N ILE A 877 -12.26 -12.42 21.41
CA ILE A 877 -12.16 -13.22 20.17
C ILE A 877 -12.97 -14.53 20.25
N GLU A 878 -13.56 -14.81 21.39
CA GLU A 878 -14.39 -16.02 21.57
C GLU A 878 -15.71 -15.91 20.79
N PRO A 879 -16.16 -16.98 20.11
CA PRO A 879 -17.40 -16.98 19.35
C PRO A 879 -18.61 -16.72 20.24
N VAL A 880 -19.49 -15.82 19.81
CA VAL A 880 -20.76 -15.55 20.48
C VAL A 880 -21.89 -16.08 19.59
N PRO A 881 -22.66 -17.10 20.02
CA PRO A 881 -23.79 -17.58 19.27
C PRO A 881 -24.85 -16.49 19.09
N LEU A 882 -25.28 -16.26 17.87
CA LEU A 882 -26.34 -15.31 17.57
C LEU A 882 -27.73 -15.92 17.76
N ALA A 883 -28.62 -15.17 18.41
CA ALA A 883 -30.01 -15.58 18.53
C ALA A 883 -30.69 -15.54 17.15
N VAL A 884 -31.41 -16.60 16.80
CA VAL A 884 -32.15 -16.67 15.54
C VAL A 884 -33.33 -15.69 15.60
N PRO A 885 -33.39 -14.68 14.71
CA PRO A 885 -34.46 -13.70 14.74
C PRO A 885 -35.77 -14.28 14.17
N THR A 886 -36.89 -13.82 14.72
CA THR A 886 -38.24 -14.11 14.22
C THR A 886 -38.80 -12.99 13.33
N THR A 887 -38.13 -11.84 13.30
CA THR A 887 -38.47 -10.67 12.50
C THR A 887 -37.22 -10.08 11.87
N ILE A 888 -37.38 -9.39 10.73
CA ILE A 888 -36.34 -8.56 10.11
C ILE A 888 -36.77 -7.09 10.23
N GLY A 889 -35.83 -6.20 10.40
CA GLY A 889 -36.04 -4.75 10.58
C GLY A 889 -35.55 -4.25 11.93
N PRO A 890 -35.43 -2.94 12.13
CA PRO A 890 -34.87 -2.35 13.33
C PRO A 890 -35.69 -2.64 14.57
N ASP A 891 -35.04 -2.86 15.69
CA ASP A 891 -35.65 -2.77 17.01
C ASP A 891 -36.00 -1.30 17.27
N ARG A 892 -37.29 -1.00 17.54
CA ARG A 892 -37.75 0.35 17.90
C ARG A 892 -37.43 0.67 19.34
#